data_56b583895acc83d36d472d10ff847ad5
#
_entry.id   56b583895acc83d36d472d10ff847ad5
#
_cell.length_a   1.000
_cell.length_b   1.000
_cell.length_c   1.000
_cell.angle_alpha   90.00
_cell.angle_beta   90.00
_cell.angle_gamma   90.00
#
_symmetry.space_group_name_H-M   'P 1'
#
loop_
_entity.id
_entity.type
_entity.pdbx_description
1 polymer ?
#
loop_
_entity_poly.entity_id
_entity_poly.type
_entity_poly.pdbx_seq_one_letter_code
_entity_poly.pdbx_strand_id
1 'polypeptide(L)'
;MKKNFTRPIAQQDRATVLKFQAAHFARALQLDWSYWLRLLPQGLRGSLDAILSTVRSSLTIHPARGVALQSLFSQQKRSGLGRWAQWLGLLGVSVSALAENPHRPFTRLPYLQGSSPTQIHVLWRTEGPIQPVVRWGTQPDRLDQTVPLAAIVTRASLGTNGQPMLPQWLSLRTPENLSLPKLHSAPIGTFQYEAAIEGLSPDTVYYYGVFNGSERLTAESPEQRFQTQPKPGTVRPYRFWVLGDSGTGREAQRAVHEGMQAWVKQDGRPLDFWIHVGDMAYGTGRDVEFQSRFFESYQTTLRNSVCWPAMGNHEGHTSKGSTGIGPYYDAYWVPTRAESGGLASGTEAYYSFDHGNIHFICLDSHDLDRKPSGAMAKWLKADLEKAKAEWLIAFWHHPPYTKGSHDSDKEADLIEVRHHLLPILESGGVDLVLTGHSHIYERSMLLDGAYSTNATVAENFILDDGDGDPRGDGAYLKGAGLRPHEGAVQVVAGHSGASLGRVGTSPVMRRTLVEHGSVLVDVEGDTLVGRMINREGVERDRFSLVKRGAPMVRRLSLPWQPPEYKAPDKSSKSPYPPPLDYQVLIPAGAEWKALSGAHPQGSSWSRPGFDDASWLRAKAPFDSGRGRLFGGERASKEGRPSLYVRREFTVSQADRATELGLWVDYADGIIVHLNGQEVARVNVGRSSGRNAQGVKQREDSGAVYVPLGSIARFLVDGVNVLGIECHAHSEGSIDFGLNPALWMED
;
A
#
# COMPACT_ATOMS: atom_id res chain seq x y z
N MET A 1 17.39 4.42 45.95
CA MET A 1 17.92 3.06 45.80
C MET A 1 18.69 2.97 44.48
N LYS A 2 20.00 2.79 44.58
CA LYS A 2 20.89 2.62 43.42
C LYS A 2 20.84 1.17 42.97
N LYS A 3 20.63 0.90 41.67
CA LYS A 3 21.14 -0.31 41.02
C LYS A 3 21.46 -0.04 39.53
N ASN A 4 22.65 -0.49 39.20
CA ASN A 4 23.39 -0.38 37.98
C ASN A 4 22.63 -0.89 36.76
N PHE A 5 22.71 -0.15 35.63
CA PHE A 5 22.48 -0.66 34.29
C PHE A 5 23.75 -0.53 33.46
N THR A 6 24.50 -1.61 33.39
CA THR A 6 25.51 -1.83 32.35
C THR A 6 25.20 -3.16 31.69
N ARG A 7 24.68 -3.14 30.45
CA ARG A 7 24.79 -4.21 29.45
C ARG A 7 24.89 -3.62 28.04
N PRO A 8 25.69 -4.18 27.16
CA PRO A 8 25.98 -3.61 25.85
C PRO A 8 24.84 -3.82 24.88
N ILE A 9 24.47 -2.75 24.18
CA ILE A 9 23.47 -2.75 23.10
C ILE A 9 24.15 -3.33 21.86
N ALA A 10 23.65 -4.47 21.39
CA ALA A 10 24.03 -5.09 20.14
C ALA A 10 23.56 -4.23 18.95
N GLN A 11 24.32 -4.31 17.88
CA GLN A 11 24.17 -3.58 16.62
C GLN A 11 22.72 -3.57 16.10
N GLN A 12 21.96 -2.52 16.41
CA GLN A 12 20.77 -2.12 15.69
C GLN A 12 21.15 -0.97 14.76
N ASP A 13 20.54 -0.99 13.60
CA ASP A 13 20.72 -0.07 12.48
C ASP A 13 21.03 1.36 12.93
N ARG A 14 22.32 1.73 12.87
CA ARG A 14 22.85 3.03 13.32
C ARG A 14 22.19 4.22 12.63
N ALA A 15 21.67 4.04 11.44
CA ALA A 15 21.05 5.11 10.65
C ALA A 15 19.68 5.51 11.20
N THR A 16 18.88 4.56 11.66
CA THR A 16 17.54 4.83 12.21
C THR A 16 17.59 5.45 13.59
N VAL A 17 18.53 5.00 14.44
CA VAL A 17 18.74 5.58 15.76
C VAL A 17 19.31 7.00 15.67
N LEU A 18 20.22 7.25 14.73
CA LEU A 18 20.77 8.59 14.47
C LEU A 18 19.72 9.57 13.92
N LYS A 19 18.82 9.12 13.04
CA LYS A 19 17.71 9.96 12.54
C LYS A 19 16.73 10.35 13.66
N PHE A 20 16.40 9.40 14.55
CA PHE A 20 15.50 9.69 15.68
C PHE A 20 16.14 10.63 16.71
N GLN A 21 17.41 10.48 16.97
CA GLN A 21 18.16 11.34 17.90
C GLN A 21 18.41 12.75 17.30
N ALA A 22 18.64 12.85 15.99
CA ALA A 22 18.79 14.12 15.31
C ALA A 22 17.50 14.95 15.30
N ALA A 23 16.34 14.31 15.11
CA ALA A 23 15.04 14.98 15.17
C ALA A 23 14.71 15.49 16.60
N HIS A 24 15.08 14.74 17.62
CA HIS A 24 14.95 15.19 19.01
C HIS A 24 15.93 16.32 19.36
N PHE A 25 17.14 16.30 18.84
CA PHE A 25 18.14 17.33 19.06
C PHE A 25 17.81 18.63 18.33
N ALA A 26 17.27 18.57 17.13
CA ALA A 26 16.79 19.75 16.39
C ALA A 26 15.62 20.45 17.12
N ARG A 27 14.68 19.70 17.69
CA ARG A 27 13.64 20.24 18.59
C ARG A 27 14.23 20.84 19.86
N ALA A 28 15.27 20.23 20.39
CA ALA A 28 15.93 20.68 21.61
C ALA A 28 16.69 22.01 21.42
N LEU A 29 17.19 22.35 20.24
CA LEU A 29 17.86 23.64 19.95
C LEU A 29 16.89 24.84 19.91
N GLN A 30 15.59 24.60 19.78
CA GLN A 30 14.54 25.64 19.79
C GLN A 30 13.91 25.87 21.17
N LEU A 31 14.26 25.06 22.19
CA LEU A 31 13.75 25.19 23.55
C LEU A 31 14.59 26.18 24.35
N ASP A 32 13.96 26.87 25.32
CA ASP A 32 14.65 27.66 26.35
C ASP A 32 15.42 26.73 27.28
N TRP A 33 16.71 26.65 27.06
CA TRP A 33 17.64 25.78 27.84
C TRP A 33 17.83 26.21 29.28
N SER A 34 17.32 27.37 29.68
CA SER A 34 17.48 27.90 31.06
C SER A 34 16.87 26.98 32.12
N TYR A 35 15.81 26.22 31.78
CA TYR A 35 15.19 25.23 32.66
C TYR A 35 16.07 23.97 32.83
N TRP A 36 16.61 23.45 31.73
CA TRP A 36 17.39 22.22 31.73
C TRP A 36 18.78 22.39 32.31
N LEU A 37 19.40 23.56 32.12
CA LEU A 37 20.67 23.91 32.73
C LEU A 37 20.62 23.94 34.29
N ARG A 38 19.46 24.22 34.87
CA ARG A 38 19.25 24.17 36.31
C ARG A 38 19.26 22.76 36.90
N LEU A 39 19.06 21.73 36.11
CA LEU A 39 19.01 20.33 36.50
C LEU A 39 20.38 19.62 36.41
N LEU A 40 21.40 20.27 35.85
CA LEU A 40 22.75 19.72 35.70
C LEU A 40 23.64 19.98 36.90
N PRO A 41 24.59 19.07 37.25
CA PRO A 41 25.59 19.31 38.25
C PRO A 41 26.42 20.56 37.95
N GLN A 42 26.78 21.33 39.01
CA GLN A 42 27.45 22.64 38.88
C GLN A 42 28.74 22.62 38.02
N GLY A 43 29.50 21.53 38.02
CA GLY A 43 30.73 21.39 37.23
C GLY A 43 30.54 21.27 35.73
N LEU A 44 29.31 20.99 35.24
CA LEU A 44 29.00 20.81 33.81
C LEU A 44 28.32 22.02 33.19
N ARG A 45 27.74 22.91 33.99
CA ARG A 45 26.96 24.08 33.49
C ARG A 45 27.82 25.06 32.72
N GLY A 46 28.96 25.44 33.26
CA GLY A 46 29.84 26.42 32.61
C GLY A 46 30.47 25.97 31.31
N SER A 47 30.72 24.67 31.18
CA SER A 47 31.29 24.08 29.96
C SER A 47 30.23 23.99 28.83
N LEU A 48 28.96 23.72 29.18
CA LEU A 48 27.88 23.64 28.21
C LEU A 48 27.43 25.01 27.71
N ASP A 49 27.38 26.01 28.61
CA ASP A 49 27.08 27.39 28.25
C ASP A 49 28.12 28.01 27.31
N ALA A 50 29.41 27.71 27.54
CA ALA A 50 30.46 28.13 26.64
C ALA A 50 30.37 27.51 25.26
N ILE A 51 30.01 26.22 25.18
CA ILE A 51 29.81 25.48 23.91
C ILE A 51 28.58 26.01 23.17
N LEU A 52 27.47 26.19 23.84
CA LEU A 52 26.22 26.71 23.23
C LEU A 52 26.35 28.15 22.77
N SER A 53 27.10 29.01 23.53
CA SER A 53 27.42 30.37 23.14
C SER A 53 28.31 30.41 21.89
N THR A 54 29.31 29.53 21.80
CA THR A 54 30.20 29.43 20.64
C THR A 54 29.44 28.93 19.41
N VAL A 55 28.53 27.98 19.55
CA VAL A 55 27.67 27.48 18.46
C VAL A 55 26.69 28.57 18.00
N ARG A 56 26.06 29.30 18.92
CA ARG A 56 25.17 30.40 18.58
C ARG A 56 25.88 31.55 17.84
N SER A 57 27.07 31.92 18.27
CA SER A 57 27.85 32.99 17.59
C SER A 57 28.39 32.56 16.24
N SER A 58 28.64 31.26 16.02
CA SER A 58 29.08 30.73 14.71
C SER A 58 27.94 30.60 13.69
N LEU A 59 26.69 30.45 14.16
CA LEU A 59 25.51 30.37 13.29
C LEU A 59 24.98 31.73 12.78
N THR A 60 25.44 32.82 13.36
CA THR A 60 25.04 34.20 12.98
C THR A 60 25.91 34.87 11.93
N ILE A 61 26.98 34.23 11.48
CA ILE A 61 27.97 34.84 10.54
C ILE A 61 28.18 33.94 9.31
N HIS A 62 27.52 34.29 8.21
CA HIS A 62 27.67 33.85 6.80
C HIS A 62 27.92 32.37 6.42
N PRO A 63 27.23 31.85 5.41
CA PRO A 63 27.26 30.44 5.01
C PRO A 63 28.55 29.93 4.33
N ALA A 64 29.57 30.75 4.17
CA ALA A 64 30.76 30.42 3.37
C ALA A 64 31.99 29.88 4.14
N ARG A 65 31.89 29.54 5.44
CA ARG A 65 33.07 29.13 6.22
C ARG A 65 32.91 27.78 6.99
N GLY A 66 32.39 26.76 6.32
CA GLY A 66 32.35 25.36 6.84
C GLY A 66 33.75 24.71 7.02
N VAL A 67 34.81 25.28 6.48
CA VAL A 67 36.18 24.71 6.49
C VAL A 67 36.98 25.08 7.75
N ALA A 68 36.59 26.10 8.49
CA ALA A 68 37.36 26.60 9.64
C ALA A 68 37.18 25.81 10.97
N LEU A 69 36.13 24.98 11.09
CA LEU A 69 35.88 24.21 12.31
C LEU A 69 36.77 22.96 12.45
N GLN A 70 37.19 22.36 11.34
CA GLN A 70 38.10 21.19 11.39
C GLN A 70 39.51 21.54 11.89
N SER A 71 39.98 22.75 11.69
CA SER A 71 41.33 23.19 12.14
C SER A 71 41.40 23.51 13.63
N LEU A 72 40.30 23.88 14.27
CA LEU A 72 40.24 24.20 15.71
C LEU A 72 40.26 22.92 16.57
N PHE A 73 39.81 21.78 16.09
CA PHE A 73 39.75 20.51 16.82
C PHE A 73 41.02 19.66 16.71
N SER A 74 41.93 19.98 15.78
CA SER A 74 43.18 19.22 15.59
C SER A 74 44.27 19.52 16.63
N GLN A 75 44.15 20.59 17.41
CA GLN A 75 45.17 21.01 18.35
C GLN A 75 44.98 20.57 19.82
N GLN A 76 43.83 19.97 20.19
CA GLN A 76 43.57 19.57 21.58
C GLN A 76 43.56 18.04 21.82
N LYS A 77 44.72 17.41 21.68
CA LYS A 77 44.88 15.95 21.87
C LYS A 77 45.30 15.53 23.31
N ARG A 78 45.15 16.34 24.35
CA ARG A 78 45.67 16.02 25.69
C ARG A 78 44.69 16.17 26.87
N SER A 79 43.42 16.01 26.72
CA SER A 79 42.50 15.88 27.85
C SER A 79 41.32 15.00 27.49
N GLY A 80 40.70 14.33 28.47
CA GLY A 80 39.61 13.34 28.31
C GLY A 80 38.36 13.77 27.48
N LEU A 81 38.40 14.94 26.88
CA LEU A 81 37.43 15.50 25.94
C LEU A 81 37.52 14.91 24.51
N GLY A 82 38.55 14.09 24.20
CA GLY A 82 38.76 13.57 22.85
C GLY A 82 37.62 12.65 22.34
N ARG A 83 36.91 11.97 23.22
CA ARG A 83 35.73 11.15 22.81
C ARG A 83 34.50 12.00 22.51
N TRP A 84 34.36 13.15 23.14
CA TRP A 84 33.26 14.10 22.89
C TRP A 84 33.48 14.94 21.63
N ALA A 85 34.73 15.28 21.32
CA ALA A 85 35.09 15.99 20.11
C ALA A 85 34.83 15.13 18.84
N GLN A 86 35.03 13.81 18.89
CA GLN A 86 34.66 12.90 17.83
C GLN A 86 33.12 12.82 17.63
N TRP A 87 32.35 12.88 18.72
CA TRP A 87 30.89 12.92 18.65
C TRP A 87 30.37 14.24 18.11
N LEU A 88 30.99 15.36 18.48
CA LEU A 88 30.64 16.70 17.95
C LEU A 88 31.06 16.88 16.48
N GLY A 89 32.17 16.26 16.06
CA GLY A 89 32.57 16.23 14.65
C GLY A 89 31.61 15.43 13.77
N LEU A 90 31.09 14.30 14.26
CA LEU A 90 30.04 13.51 13.62
C LEU A 90 28.68 14.23 13.61
N LEU A 91 28.38 14.99 14.68
CA LEU A 91 27.19 15.83 14.78
C LEU A 91 27.30 17.07 13.85
N GLY A 92 28.50 17.64 13.69
CA GLY A 92 28.74 18.76 12.76
C GLY A 92 28.50 18.38 11.30
N VAL A 93 28.90 17.18 10.88
CA VAL A 93 28.60 16.65 9.54
C VAL A 93 27.09 16.37 9.38
N SER A 94 26.42 15.90 10.44
CA SER A 94 24.98 15.67 10.45
C SER A 94 24.17 16.96 10.48
N VAL A 95 24.66 18.02 11.14
CA VAL A 95 24.01 19.34 11.16
C VAL A 95 24.19 20.07 9.84
N SER A 96 25.32 19.92 9.15
CA SER A 96 25.51 20.46 7.80
C SER A 96 24.57 19.78 6.80
N ALA A 97 24.34 18.46 6.94
CA ALA A 97 23.36 17.71 6.13
C ALA A 97 21.90 18.08 6.49
N LEU A 98 21.63 18.57 7.71
CA LEU A 98 20.32 19.05 8.15
C LEU A 98 20.06 20.51 7.79
N ALA A 99 21.12 21.31 7.57
CA ALA A 99 20.99 22.72 7.15
C ALA A 99 20.65 22.87 5.67
N GLU A 100 20.76 21.80 4.89
CA GLU A 100 20.38 21.74 3.46
C GLU A 100 19.11 20.87 3.25
N ASN A 101 18.10 20.96 4.12
CA ASN A 101 16.82 20.39 3.79
C ASN A 101 16.03 21.39 2.91
N PRO A 102 16.03 21.23 1.59
CA PRO A 102 15.39 22.17 0.65
C PRO A 102 13.85 22.15 0.75
N HIS A 103 13.27 21.37 1.68
CA HIS A 103 11.83 21.15 1.80
C HIS A 103 11.16 21.95 2.92
N ARG A 104 11.87 22.83 3.63
CA ARG A 104 11.19 23.78 4.53
C ARG A 104 10.64 24.95 3.70
N PRO A 105 9.35 25.27 3.84
CA PRO A 105 8.44 24.98 4.95
C PRO A 105 7.41 23.84 4.72
N PHE A 106 7.56 22.98 3.70
CA PHE A 106 6.56 21.97 3.39
C PHE A 106 6.32 20.97 4.52
N THR A 107 5.04 20.78 4.87
CA THR A 107 4.55 19.61 5.65
C THR A 107 3.99 18.54 4.75
N ARG A 108 3.62 18.90 3.51
CA ARG A 108 3.28 18.00 2.41
C ARG A 108 3.83 18.58 1.13
N LEU A 109 4.69 17.82 0.44
CA LEU A 109 5.30 18.24 -0.82
C LEU A 109 4.25 18.45 -1.91
N PRO A 110 4.54 19.28 -2.93
CA PRO A 110 3.64 19.47 -4.06
C PRO A 110 3.29 18.17 -4.77
N TYR A 111 2.01 17.99 -5.04
CA TYR A 111 1.44 16.88 -5.76
C TYR A 111 0.34 17.34 -6.72
N LEU A 112 0.07 16.53 -7.72
CA LEU A 112 -0.84 16.84 -8.82
C LEU A 112 -2.21 16.21 -8.61
N GLN A 113 -3.27 16.96 -8.93
CA GLN A 113 -4.66 16.52 -8.87
C GLN A 113 -5.46 17.08 -10.04
N GLY A 114 -6.66 16.51 -10.31
CA GLY A 114 -7.69 17.09 -11.16
C GLY A 114 -7.22 17.49 -12.55
N SER A 115 -6.52 16.61 -13.27
CA SER A 115 -6.08 16.87 -14.64
C SER A 115 -7.23 16.89 -15.63
N SER A 116 -7.17 17.78 -16.62
CA SER A 116 -8.02 17.84 -17.80
C SER A 116 -7.19 18.19 -19.02
N PRO A 117 -7.75 18.26 -20.24
CA PRO A 117 -7.01 18.71 -21.40
C PRO A 117 -6.42 20.13 -21.32
N THR A 118 -6.99 21.00 -20.47
CA THR A 118 -6.63 22.41 -20.41
C THR A 118 -6.31 22.94 -19.01
N GLN A 119 -6.32 22.05 -18.00
CA GLN A 119 -6.16 22.44 -16.61
C GLN A 119 -5.50 21.33 -15.80
N ILE A 120 -4.79 21.72 -14.73
CA ILE A 120 -4.31 20.81 -13.66
C ILE A 120 -4.22 21.58 -12.35
N HIS A 121 -4.36 20.88 -11.23
CA HIS A 121 -4.19 21.43 -9.91
C HIS A 121 -2.88 20.98 -9.28
N VAL A 122 -2.15 21.93 -8.66
CA VAL A 122 -0.97 21.69 -7.83
C VAL A 122 -1.35 21.96 -6.39
N LEU A 123 -1.28 20.94 -5.53
CA LEU A 123 -1.61 21.03 -4.12
C LEU A 123 -0.35 20.84 -3.28
N TRP A 124 -0.25 21.56 -2.15
CA TRP A 124 0.82 21.38 -1.16
C TRP A 124 0.40 21.89 0.21
N ARG A 125 1.15 21.58 1.25
CA ARG A 125 0.93 22.08 2.61
C ARG A 125 2.19 22.66 3.21
N THR A 126 2.02 23.66 4.08
CA THR A 126 3.09 24.28 4.87
C THR A 126 2.73 24.39 6.35
N GLU A 127 3.74 24.42 7.19
CA GLU A 127 3.59 24.88 8.57
C GLU A 127 3.60 26.41 8.59
N GLY A 128 2.48 27.01 8.93
CA GLY A 128 2.26 28.45 8.83
C GLY A 128 2.03 28.93 7.40
N PRO A 129 1.54 30.16 7.23
CA PRO A 129 1.24 30.72 5.93
C PRO A 129 2.50 31.18 5.20
N ILE A 130 2.45 31.09 3.87
CA ILE A 130 3.45 31.64 2.94
C ILE A 130 2.77 32.61 1.98
N GLN A 131 3.56 33.30 1.17
CA GLN A 131 3.08 34.00 -0.02
C GLN A 131 3.11 33.03 -1.21
N PRO A 132 2.01 32.31 -1.51
CA PRO A 132 2.03 31.21 -2.47
C PRO A 132 2.18 31.74 -3.89
N VAL A 133 3.15 31.20 -4.62
CA VAL A 133 3.34 31.47 -6.05
C VAL A 133 3.63 30.14 -6.74
N VAL A 134 2.93 29.86 -7.84
CA VAL A 134 3.23 28.74 -8.75
C VAL A 134 3.64 29.34 -10.08
N ARG A 135 4.83 28.94 -10.55
CA ARG A 135 5.29 29.27 -11.91
C ARG A 135 5.36 28.00 -12.74
N TRP A 136 5.11 28.14 -14.03
CA TRP A 136 5.11 27.03 -14.96
C TRP A 136 5.58 27.46 -16.35
N GLY A 137 5.94 26.47 -17.19
CA GLY A 137 6.39 26.68 -18.54
C GLY A 137 6.58 25.38 -19.30
N THR A 138 6.99 25.45 -20.57
CA THR A 138 7.23 24.28 -21.43
C THR A 138 8.68 23.78 -21.38
N GLN A 139 9.55 24.42 -20.60
CA GLN A 139 10.94 24.04 -20.42
C GLN A 139 11.30 24.00 -18.93
N PRO A 140 12.13 23.06 -18.46
CA PRO A 140 12.40 22.85 -17.04
C PRO A 140 13.15 24.02 -16.39
N ASP A 141 13.96 24.73 -17.15
CA ASP A 141 14.76 25.89 -16.73
C ASP A 141 14.08 27.23 -17.00
N ARG A 142 12.87 27.21 -17.62
CA ARG A 142 12.13 28.41 -18.00
C ARG A 142 10.67 28.36 -17.61
N LEU A 143 10.36 28.81 -16.39
CA LEU A 143 9.00 28.91 -15.83
C LEU A 143 8.51 30.35 -15.94
N ASP A 144 8.13 30.77 -17.15
CA ASP A 144 7.80 32.16 -17.49
C ASP A 144 6.34 32.55 -17.31
N GLN A 145 5.47 31.58 -17.00
CA GLN A 145 4.07 31.80 -16.63
C GLN A 145 3.89 31.76 -15.13
N THR A 146 2.92 32.50 -14.61
CA THR A 146 2.61 32.54 -13.18
C THR A 146 1.11 32.35 -12.97
N VAL A 147 0.73 31.47 -12.05
CA VAL A 147 -0.67 31.28 -11.65
C VAL A 147 -1.15 32.54 -10.95
N PRO A 148 -2.29 33.16 -11.38
CA PRO A 148 -2.86 34.32 -10.69
C PRO A 148 -3.19 33.96 -9.23
N LEU A 149 -2.92 34.86 -8.28
CA LEU A 149 -3.19 34.63 -6.86
C LEU A 149 -4.67 34.27 -6.59
N ALA A 150 -5.59 34.83 -7.37
CA ALA A 150 -7.02 34.52 -7.29
C ALA A 150 -7.38 33.05 -7.66
N ALA A 151 -6.49 32.37 -8.40
CA ALA A 151 -6.61 30.96 -8.76
C ALA A 151 -5.89 30.01 -7.77
N ILE A 152 -5.41 30.55 -6.63
CA ILE A 152 -4.81 29.76 -5.55
C ILE A 152 -5.76 29.78 -4.35
N VAL A 153 -6.47 28.69 -4.12
CA VAL A 153 -7.28 28.51 -2.92
C VAL A 153 -6.37 28.20 -1.75
N THR A 154 -6.54 28.93 -0.64
CA THR A 154 -5.84 28.65 0.61
C THR A 154 -6.84 28.16 1.64
N ARG A 155 -6.58 26.98 2.22
CA ARG A 155 -7.33 26.42 3.36
C ARG A 155 -6.43 26.41 4.59
N ALA A 156 -7.01 26.55 5.79
CA ALA A 156 -6.24 26.54 7.04
C ALA A 156 -6.88 25.63 8.09
N SER A 157 -6.05 24.91 8.84
CA SER A 157 -6.47 24.21 10.06
C SER A 157 -6.51 25.20 11.22
N LEU A 158 -7.74 25.45 11.72
CA LEU A 158 -8.02 26.46 12.74
C LEU A 158 -8.09 25.83 14.13
N GLY A 159 -7.70 26.61 15.16
CA GLY A 159 -7.93 26.25 16.55
C GLY A 159 -9.44 26.22 16.90
N THR A 160 -9.74 25.74 18.11
CA THR A 160 -11.13 25.57 18.62
C THR A 160 -11.97 26.84 18.65
N ASN A 161 -11.32 28.01 18.63
CA ASN A 161 -11.96 29.32 18.58
C ASN A 161 -12.18 29.87 17.16
N GLY A 162 -11.92 29.06 16.12
CA GLY A 162 -12.10 29.45 14.73
C GLY A 162 -11.04 30.42 14.21
N GLN A 163 -10.03 30.75 15.01
CA GLN A 163 -8.90 31.57 14.60
C GLN A 163 -7.70 30.69 14.26
N PRO A 164 -6.93 31.00 13.20
CA PRO A 164 -5.66 30.34 12.98
C PRO A 164 -4.76 30.63 14.18
N MET A 165 -4.14 29.60 14.75
CA MET A 165 -3.03 29.78 15.69
C MET A 165 -1.81 30.28 14.89
N LEU A 166 -1.86 31.55 14.53
CA LEU A 166 -0.74 32.19 13.84
C LEU A 166 0.38 32.45 14.84
N PRO A 167 1.64 32.23 14.47
CA PRO A 167 2.77 32.73 15.24
C PRO A 167 2.60 34.25 15.47
N GLN A 168 2.91 34.70 16.67
CA GLN A 168 2.67 36.09 17.11
C GLN A 168 3.23 37.16 16.16
N TRP A 169 4.28 36.83 15.38
CA TRP A 169 4.86 37.70 14.36
C TRP A 169 4.03 37.83 13.08
N LEU A 170 3.10 36.86 12.84
CA LEU A 170 2.25 36.87 11.66
C LEU A 170 0.91 37.56 11.93
N SER A 171 0.42 37.56 13.18
CA SER A 171 -0.78 38.31 13.59
C SER A 171 -0.71 39.81 13.34
N LEU A 172 0.50 40.33 13.16
CA LEU A 172 0.76 41.74 12.86
C LEU A 172 0.59 42.11 11.36
N ARG A 173 0.37 41.13 10.47
CA ARG A 173 0.29 41.34 9.01
C ARG A 173 -0.94 40.77 8.31
N THR A 174 -1.82 40.07 9.01
CA THR A 174 -3.05 39.52 8.41
C THR A 174 -4.19 40.54 8.55
N PRO A 175 -4.92 40.84 7.47
CA PRO A 175 -6.18 41.62 7.58
C PRO A 175 -7.14 40.88 8.51
N GLU A 176 -7.75 41.57 9.43
CA GLU A 176 -8.62 41.03 10.48
C GLU A 176 -9.89 40.29 10.01
N ASN A 177 -10.10 40.14 8.69
CA ASN A 177 -11.31 39.59 8.06
C ASN A 177 -11.06 38.47 7.03
N LEU A 178 -9.95 37.76 7.06
CA LEU A 178 -9.76 36.64 6.14
C LEU A 178 -10.47 35.39 6.66
N SER A 179 -11.74 35.19 6.27
CA SER A 179 -12.42 33.89 6.41
C SER A 179 -11.86 32.90 5.41
N LEU A 180 -10.83 32.18 5.79
CA LEU A 180 -10.27 31.12 4.95
C LEU A 180 -11.19 29.87 5.01
N PRO A 181 -11.38 29.17 3.89
CA PRO A 181 -11.99 27.86 3.88
C PRO A 181 -11.28 26.92 4.87
N LYS A 182 -12.08 26.11 5.56
CA LYS A 182 -11.60 25.26 6.63
C LYS A 182 -10.89 24.02 6.10
N LEU A 183 -9.71 23.72 6.67
CA LEU A 183 -9.05 22.44 6.55
C LEU A 183 -9.40 21.61 7.81
N HIS A 184 -10.19 20.54 7.63
CA HIS A 184 -10.88 19.89 8.74
C HIS A 184 -10.00 18.92 9.54
N SER A 185 -9.02 18.28 8.92
CA SER A 185 -8.34 17.10 9.45
C SER A 185 -6.86 17.29 9.73
N ALA A 186 -6.24 18.31 9.18
CA ALA A 186 -4.80 18.55 9.34
C ALA A 186 -4.46 19.11 10.75
N PRO A 187 -3.21 18.97 11.22
CA PRO A 187 -2.74 19.58 12.45
C PRO A 187 -2.96 21.10 12.47
N ILE A 188 -3.29 21.67 13.65
CA ILE A 188 -3.49 23.10 13.83
C ILE A 188 -2.23 23.86 13.38
N GLY A 189 -2.43 24.93 12.60
CA GLY A 189 -1.33 25.73 12.03
C GLY A 189 -0.90 25.27 10.63
N THR A 190 -1.52 24.21 10.09
CA THR A 190 -1.30 23.77 8.71
C THR A 190 -2.07 24.63 7.74
N PHE A 191 -1.40 25.06 6.66
CA PHE A 191 -1.99 25.73 5.51
C PHE A 191 -1.88 24.83 4.28
N GLN A 192 -3.00 24.61 3.60
CA GLN A 192 -3.05 23.92 2.30
C GLN A 192 -3.33 24.91 1.20
N TYR A 193 -2.59 24.77 0.12
CA TYR A 193 -2.73 25.59 -1.08
C TYR A 193 -3.11 24.69 -2.25
N GLU A 194 -4.02 25.20 -3.09
CA GLU A 194 -4.56 24.50 -4.26
C GLU A 194 -4.51 25.48 -5.43
N ALA A 195 -3.49 25.35 -6.28
CA ALA A 195 -3.26 26.23 -7.41
C ALA A 195 -3.78 25.59 -8.70
N ALA A 196 -4.78 26.22 -9.33
CA ALA A 196 -5.27 25.82 -10.64
C ALA A 196 -4.41 26.45 -11.73
N ILE A 197 -3.75 25.61 -12.54
CA ILE A 197 -3.06 26.01 -13.75
C ILE A 197 -4.02 25.80 -14.92
N GLU A 198 -4.47 26.86 -15.55
CA GLU A 198 -5.47 26.86 -16.61
C GLU A 198 -4.93 27.38 -17.95
N GLY A 199 -5.68 27.21 -19.04
CA GLY A 199 -5.31 27.68 -20.36
C GLY A 199 -4.21 26.84 -21.02
N LEU A 200 -4.05 25.61 -20.59
CA LEU A 200 -3.05 24.67 -21.10
C LEU A 200 -3.48 24.09 -22.46
N SER A 201 -2.50 23.62 -23.23
CA SER A 201 -2.72 22.83 -24.43
C SER A 201 -2.90 21.36 -24.07
N PRO A 202 -3.81 20.62 -24.72
CA PRO A 202 -3.98 19.19 -24.50
C PRO A 202 -2.73 18.38 -24.87
N ASP A 203 -2.56 17.24 -24.19
CA ASP A 203 -1.48 16.25 -24.45
C ASP A 203 -0.07 16.87 -24.50
N THR A 204 0.17 17.84 -23.62
CA THR A 204 1.38 18.66 -23.61
C THR A 204 2.09 18.57 -22.27
N VAL A 205 3.42 18.42 -22.31
CA VAL A 205 4.26 18.39 -21.10
C VAL A 205 4.57 19.81 -20.66
N TYR A 206 4.37 20.08 -19.39
CA TYR A 206 4.70 21.32 -18.70
C TYR A 206 5.56 21.04 -17.46
N TYR A 207 6.37 22.04 -17.10
CA TYR A 207 7.19 22.06 -15.89
C TYR A 207 6.65 23.10 -14.92
N TYR A 208 6.79 22.87 -13.63
CA TYR A 208 6.29 23.82 -12.62
C TYR A 208 7.21 23.93 -11.42
N GLY A 209 7.03 24.97 -10.65
CA GLY A 209 7.70 25.20 -9.38
C GLY A 209 6.81 25.96 -8.41
N VAL A 210 6.94 25.64 -7.13
CA VAL A 210 6.25 26.32 -6.01
C VAL A 210 7.24 27.25 -5.33
N PHE A 211 6.77 28.47 -5.00
CA PHE A 211 7.58 29.53 -4.42
C PHE A 211 6.87 30.15 -3.20
N ASN A 212 7.66 30.76 -2.33
CA ASN A 212 7.22 31.72 -1.30
C ASN A 212 7.66 33.12 -1.75
N GLY A 213 6.76 33.88 -2.35
CA GLY A 213 7.10 35.12 -3.03
C GLY A 213 8.08 34.91 -4.18
N SER A 214 9.32 35.36 -4.03
CA SER A 214 10.39 35.15 -5.03
C SER A 214 11.25 33.90 -4.75
N GLU A 215 11.20 33.36 -3.53
CA GLU A 215 12.01 32.21 -3.11
C GLU A 215 11.43 30.90 -3.66
N ARG A 216 12.22 30.15 -4.41
CA ARG A 216 11.81 28.82 -4.92
C ARG A 216 11.87 27.80 -3.79
N LEU A 217 10.76 27.11 -3.53
CA LEU A 217 10.63 26.07 -2.50
C LEU A 217 10.85 24.65 -3.06
N THR A 218 10.48 24.42 -4.32
CA THR A 218 10.71 23.12 -4.99
C THR A 218 12.11 23.09 -5.60
N ALA A 219 12.73 21.91 -5.62
CA ALA A 219 13.98 21.71 -6.34
C ALA A 219 13.81 22.01 -7.84
N GLU A 220 14.86 22.51 -8.46
CA GLU A 220 14.93 22.60 -9.91
C GLU A 220 15.23 21.21 -10.47
N SER A 221 14.25 20.63 -11.16
CA SER A 221 14.33 19.26 -11.64
C SER A 221 13.42 19.05 -12.85
N PRO A 222 13.86 18.32 -13.88
CA PRO A 222 13.01 17.91 -14.99
C PRO A 222 11.88 16.96 -14.56
N GLU A 223 11.96 16.39 -13.36
CA GLU A 223 10.91 15.55 -12.77
C GLU A 223 9.76 16.37 -12.15
N GLN A 224 9.93 17.69 -11.95
CA GLN A 224 8.89 18.59 -11.50
C GLN A 224 8.05 19.03 -12.71
N ARG A 225 7.28 18.08 -13.25
CA ARG A 225 6.52 18.23 -14.50
C ARG A 225 5.16 17.55 -14.42
N PHE A 226 4.32 17.82 -15.40
CA PHE A 226 3.09 17.10 -15.67
C PHE A 226 2.80 17.05 -17.16
N GLN A 227 1.92 16.15 -17.58
CA GLN A 227 1.33 16.14 -18.91
C GLN A 227 -0.18 16.34 -18.78
N THR A 228 -0.72 17.26 -19.56
CA THR A 228 -2.18 17.46 -19.66
C THR A 228 -2.85 16.27 -20.33
N GLN A 229 -4.11 16.03 -19.99
CA GLN A 229 -4.88 14.98 -20.65
C GLN A 229 -5.02 15.27 -22.16
N PRO A 230 -5.10 14.23 -22.99
CA PRO A 230 -5.49 14.37 -24.38
C PRO A 230 -6.98 14.79 -24.47
N LYS A 231 -7.39 15.35 -25.60
CA LYS A 231 -8.81 15.63 -25.84
C LYS A 231 -9.62 14.32 -25.81
N PRO A 232 -10.87 14.34 -25.31
CA PRO A 232 -11.77 13.19 -25.43
C PRO A 232 -11.86 12.66 -26.86
N GLY A 233 -11.80 11.33 -27.02
CA GLY A 233 -11.78 10.65 -28.30
C GLY A 233 -10.41 10.55 -28.99
N THR A 234 -9.36 11.18 -28.46
CA THR A 234 -8.00 11.00 -29.00
C THR A 234 -7.54 9.55 -28.81
N VAL A 235 -7.00 8.96 -29.88
CA VAL A 235 -6.47 7.60 -29.88
C VAL A 235 -4.95 7.66 -29.97
N ARG A 236 -4.27 7.25 -28.93
CA ARG A 236 -2.84 6.99 -28.86
C ARG A 236 -2.58 5.90 -27.80
N PRO A 237 -1.38 5.37 -27.66
CA PRO A 237 -1.04 4.51 -26.54
C PRO A 237 -1.16 5.25 -25.21
N TYR A 238 -1.93 4.67 -24.25
CA TYR A 238 -2.07 5.16 -22.87
C TYR A 238 -1.56 4.11 -21.89
N ARG A 239 -1.00 4.55 -20.78
CA ARG A 239 -0.58 3.68 -19.68
C ARG A 239 -1.00 4.26 -18.35
N PHE A 240 -1.67 3.46 -17.53
CA PHE A 240 -1.97 3.82 -16.16
C PHE A 240 -1.64 2.70 -15.18
N TRP A 241 -1.27 3.11 -13.98
CA TRP A 241 -0.93 2.21 -12.88
C TRP A 241 -2.10 2.10 -11.92
N VAL A 242 -2.39 0.88 -11.42
CA VAL A 242 -3.48 0.60 -10.48
C VAL A 242 -2.94 -0.13 -9.28
N LEU A 243 -3.31 0.32 -8.10
CA LEU A 243 -2.97 -0.31 -6.84
C LEU A 243 -4.07 -0.05 -5.80
N GLY A 244 -4.16 -0.93 -4.81
CA GLY A 244 -5.04 -0.80 -3.65
C GLY A 244 -4.40 -1.35 -2.39
N ASP A 245 -4.99 -1.00 -1.25
CA ASP A 245 -4.61 -1.60 0.04
C ASP A 245 -3.13 -1.45 0.37
N SER A 246 -2.57 -0.33 -0.05
CA SER A 246 -1.13 -0.11 -0.02
C SER A 246 -0.64 0.62 1.23
N GLY A 247 -1.49 1.47 1.84
CA GLY A 247 -1.16 2.52 2.81
C GLY A 247 -0.66 2.07 4.18
N THR A 248 0.23 1.10 4.25
CA THR A 248 0.74 0.54 5.51
C THR A 248 2.01 1.23 6.02
N GLY A 249 2.74 1.94 5.17
CA GLY A 249 4.08 2.48 5.46
C GLY A 249 5.16 1.40 5.61
N ARG A 250 4.87 0.15 5.21
CA ARG A 250 5.77 -1.00 5.35
C ARG A 250 6.65 -1.19 4.12
N GLU A 251 7.59 -2.12 4.25
CA GLU A 251 8.53 -2.47 3.18
C GLU A 251 7.81 -2.96 1.91
N ALA A 252 6.78 -3.78 2.04
CA ALA A 252 6.03 -4.31 0.91
C ALA A 252 5.45 -3.20 0.01
N GLN A 253 4.86 -2.15 0.60
CA GLN A 253 4.37 -0.98 -0.14
C GLN A 253 5.49 -0.31 -0.94
N ARG A 254 6.66 -0.10 -0.31
CA ARG A 254 7.80 0.52 -0.98
C ARG A 254 8.34 -0.36 -2.11
N ALA A 255 8.49 -1.66 -1.84
CA ALA A 255 8.99 -2.61 -2.83
C ALA A 255 8.06 -2.72 -4.06
N VAL A 256 6.74 -2.69 -3.86
CA VAL A 256 5.76 -2.66 -4.97
C VAL A 256 5.93 -1.39 -5.81
N HIS A 257 6.10 -0.23 -5.18
CA HIS A 257 6.34 1.03 -5.91
C HIS A 257 7.66 0.99 -6.68
N GLU A 258 8.74 0.54 -6.05
CA GLU A 258 10.06 0.39 -6.68
C GLU A 258 10.03 -0.64 -7.83
N GLY A 259 9.35 -1.77 -7.66
CA GLY A 259 9.17 -2.80 -8.69
C GLY A 259 8.43 -2.27 -9.92
N MET A 260 7.34 -1.53 -9.72
CA MET A 260 6.63 -0.87 -10.80
C MET A 260 7.51 0.15 -11.52
N GLN A 261 8.22 1.01 -10.78
CA GLN A 261 9.11 2.02 -11.38
C GLN A 261 10.26 1.37 -12.19
N ALA A 262 10.83 0.27 -11.67
CA ALA A 262 11.87 -0.49 -12.37
C ALA A 262 11.34 -1.08 -13.69
N TRP A 263 10.13 -1.67 -13.65
CA TRP A 263 9.49 -2.25 -14.82
C TRP A 263 9.18 -1.16 -15.87
N VAL A 264 8.56 -0.04 -15.48
CA VAL A 264 8.26 1.10 -16.37
C VAL A 264 9.53 1.69 -16.99
N LYS A 265 10.60 1.80 -16.21
CA LYS A 265 11.90 2.28 -16.70
C LYS A 265 12.52 1.32 -17.72
N GLN A 266 12.42 0.01 -17.49
CA GLN A 266 12.92 -1.02 -18.40
C GLN A 266 12.14 -1.03 -19.72
N ASP A 267 10.80 -0.91 -19.64
CA ASP A 267 9.90 -0.87 -20.81
C ASP A 267 10.04 0.46 -21.59
N GLY A 268 10.42 1.55 -20.93
CA GLY A 268 10.70 2.86 -21.53
C GLY A 268 9.47 3.72 -21.77
N ARG A 269 8.26 3.25 -21.47
CA ARG A 269 7.02 4.01 -21.60
C ARG A 269 6.56 4.53 -20.25
N PRO A 270 6.45 5.85 -20.03
CA PRO A 270 6.02 6.44 -18.77
C PRO A 270 4.54 6.22 -18.48
N LEU A 271 4.12 6.49 -17.25
CA LEU A 271 2.72 6.56 -16.84
C LEU A 271 2.07 7.86 -17.33
N ASP A 272 0.84 7.78 -17.83
CA ASP A 272 -0.01 8.96 -18.05
C ASP A 272 -0.62 9.43 -16.71
N PHE A 273 -1.13 8.51 -15.89
CA PHE A 273 -1.70 8.73 -14.55
C PHE A 273 -1.75 7.44 -13.77
N TRP A 274 -2.35 7.45 -12.57
CA TRP A 274 -2.56 6.25 -11.77
C TRP A 274 -3.87 6.28 -10.99
N ILE A 275 -4.37 5.11 -10.64
CA ILE A 275 -5.60 4.88 -9.90
C ILE A 275 -5.26 4.20 -8.58
N HIS A 276 -5.82 4.68 -7.48
CA HIS A 276 -5.76 3.99 -6.20
C HIS A 276 -7.17 3.54 -5.78
N VAL A 277 -7.37 2.24 -5.67
CA VAL A 277 -8.69 1.65 -5.38
C VAL A 277 -9.00 1.52 -3.88
N GLY A 278 -8.49 2.44 -3.07
CA GLY A 278 -8.82 2.56 -1.64
C GLY A 278 -7.77 1.97 -0.69
N ASP A 279 -7.94 2.27 0.60
CA ASP A 279 -7.04 1.90 1.69
C ASP A 279 -5.60 2.42 1.51
N MET A 280 -5.52 3.76 1.36
CA MET A 280 -4.27 4.52 1.20
C MET A 280 -3.61 4.84 2.53
N ALA A 281 -4.36 4.79 3.63
CA ALA A 281 -3.91 5.24 4.95
C ALA A 281 -4.44 4.34 6.09
N TYR A 282 -3.86 3.15 6.23
CA TYR A 282 -4.14 2.27 7.37
C TYR A 282 -3.66 2.94 8.69
N GLY A 283 -4.23 2.74 9.88
CA GLY A 283 -5.39 1.92 10.25
C GLY A 283 -6.75 2.63 10.15
N THR A 284 -6.87 3.99 10.13
CA THR A 284 -8.15 4.68 10.21
C THR A 284 -8.29 5.88 9.28
N GLY A 285 -7.41 6.04 8.30
CA GLY A 285 -7.46 7.13 7.34
C GLY A 285 -7.22 8.52 7.93
N ARG A 286 -6.49 8.64 9.05
CA ARG A 286 -6.16 9.94 9.65
C ARG A 286 -5.15 10.70 8.79
N ASP A 287 -5.16 12.01 8.88
CA ASP A 287 -4.25 12.88 8.12
C ASP A 287 -2.77 12.53 8.30
N VAL A 288 -2.35 12.17 9.52
CA VAL A 288 -0.98 11.72 9.80
C VAL A 288 -0.65 10.39 9.12
N GLU A 289 -1.63 9.53 8.93
CA GLU A 289 -1.48 8.25 8.22
C GLU A 289 -1.40 8.49 6.72
N PHE A 290 -2.22 9.39 6.15
CA PHE A 290 -2.06 9.86 4.79
C PHE A 290 -0.67 10.45 4.55
N GLN A 291 -0.20 11.33 5.44
CA GLN A 291 1.11 11.96 5.28
C GLN A 291 2.24 10.93 5.23
N SER A 292 2.32 10.06 6.26
CA SER A 292 3.46 9.15 6.43
C SER A 292 3.38 7.89 5.55
N ARG A 293 2.17 7.45 5.16
CA ARG A 293 1.97 6.17 4.47
C ARG A 293 1.59 6.31 3.00
N PHE A 294 1.12 7.47 2.59
CA PHE A 294 0.77 7.74 1.21
C PHE A 294 1.66 8.84 0.61
N PHE A 295 1.60 10.07 1.10
CA PHE A 295 2.31 11.19 0.48
C PHE A 295 3.83 11.05 0.51
N GLU A 296 4.41 10.59 1.62
CA GLU A 296 5.85 10.33 1.71
C GLU A 296 6.28 9.10 0.90
N SER A 297 5.43 8.08 0.82
CA SER A 297 5.74 6.84 0.10
C SER A 297 5.74 7.02 -1.42
N TYR A 298 4.85 7.86 -1.96
CA TYR A 298 4.64 8.04 -3.40
C TYR A 298 5.05 9.41 -3.93
N GLN A 299 5.78 10.22 -3.15
CA GLN A 299 6.08 11.61 -3.53
C GLN A 299 6.80 11.73 -4.89
N THR A 300 7.63 10.75 -5.27
CA THR A 300 8.35 10.75 -6.55
C THR A 300 7.40 10.57 -7.75
N THR A 301 6.26 9.90 -7.56
CA THR A 301 5.21 9.73 -8.57
C THR A 301 4.17 10.86 -8.48
N LEU A 302 3.77 11.26 -7.27
CA LEU A 302 2.77 12.30 -7.04
C LEU A 302 3.13 13.67 -7.60
N ARG A 303 4.43 13.99 -7.69
CA ARG A 303 4.91 15.28 -8.23
C ARG A 303 4.79 15.39 -9.75
N ASN A 304 4.61 14.30 -10.48
CA ASN A 304 4.59 14.30 -11.94
C ASN A 304 3.46 13.46 -12.57
N SER A 305 2.65 12.78 -11.76
CA SER A 305 1.54 11.96 -12.24
C SER A 305 0.33 12.09 -11.30
N VAL A 306 -0.85 12.28 -11.88
CA VAL A 306 -2.10 12.45 -11.12
C VAL A 306 -2.57 11.10 -10.56
N CYS A 307 -2.93 11.07 -9.28
CA CYS A 307 -3.65 9.98 -8.65
C CYS A 307 -5.16 10.20 -8.72
N TRP A 308 -5.89 9.23 -9.27
CA TRP A 308 -7.35 9.17 -9.22
C TRP A 308 -7.78 8.21 -8.12
N PRO A 309 -8.28 8.71 -6.97
CA PRO A 309 -8.54 7.88 -5.79
C PRO A 309 -9.97 7.36 -5.74
N ALA A 310 -10.15 6.15 -5.22
CA ALA A 310 -11.40 5.68 -4.62
C ALA A 310 -11.25 5.60 -3.10
N MET A 311 -12.30 5.88 -2.35
CA MET A 311 -12.29 5.77 -0.88
C MET A 311 -12.39 4.31 -0.45
N GLY A 312 -11.50 3.86 0.45
CA GLY A 312 -11.56 2.57 1.10
C GLY A 312 -12.26 2.63 2.47
N ASN A 313 -12.48 1.47 3.07
CA ASN A 313 -13.13 1.39 4.38
C ASN A 313 -12.24 1.95 5.51
N HIS A 314 -10.92 1.89 5.38
CA HIS A 314 -10.00 2.51 6.35
C HIS A 314 -10.06 4.04 6.31
N GLU A 315 -10.19 4.66 5.14
CA GLU A 315 -10.47 6.09 5.02
C GLU A 315 -11.85 6.44 5.60
N GLY A 316 -12.84 5.56 5.42
CA GLY A 316 -14.22 5.74 5.89
C GLY A 316 -14.37 5.82 7.41
N HIS A 317 -13.34 5.44 8.20
CA HIS A 317 -13.36 5.67 9.65
C HIS A 317 -13.33 7.15 10.02
N THR A 318 -12.65 7.98 9.23
CA THR A 318 -12.44 9.41 9.51
C THR A 318 -12.99 10.35 8.44
N SER A 319 -13.37 9.83 7.29
CA SER A 319 -13.96 10.58 6.17
C SER A 319 -15.37 10.09 5.87
N LYS A 320 -16.26 11.00 5.42
CA LYS A 320 -17.65 10.68 5.13
C LYS A 320 -18.09 11.21 3.78
N GLY A 321 -18.42 10.30 2.86
CA GLY A 321 -18.90 10.61 1.50
C GLY A 321 -20.18 11.42 1.48
N SER A 322 -21.06 11.19 2.44
CA SER A 322 -22.33 11.92 2.61
C SER A 322 -22.16 13.41 2.93
N THR A 323 -21.00 13.82 3.47
CA THR A 323 -20.71 15.21 3.84
C THR A 323 -19.51 15.81 3.11
N GLY A 324 -18.67 15.00 2.44
CA GLY A 324 -17.43 15.47 1.84
C GLY A 324 -16.41 15.97 2.88
N ILE A 325 -16.45 15.44 4.11
CA ILE A 325 -15.59 15.91 5.21
C ILE A 325 -14.69 14.78 5.69
N GLY A 326 -13.43 15.10 5.91
CA GLY A 326 -12.42 14.21 6.48
C GLY A 326 -11.09 14.26 5.74
N PRO A 327 -10.06 13.53 6.23
CA PRO A 327 -8.73 13.56 5.66
C PRO A 327 -8.66 13.18 4.17
N TYR A 328 -9.52 12.27 3.71
CA TYR A 328 -9.61 11.90 2.30
C TYR A 328 -10.03 13.11 1.44
N TYR A 329 -11.08 13.82 1.83
CA TYR A 329 -11.59 14.99 1.11
C TYR A 329 -10.71 16.24 1.26
N ASP A 330 -9.90 16.32 2.32
CA ASP A 330 -8.88 17.36 2.46
C ASP A 330 -7.62 17.04 1.62
N ALA A 331 -7.40 15.77 1.26
CA ALA A 331 -6.21 15.30 0.54
C ALA A 331 -6.35 15.37 -0.98
N TYR A 332 -7.56 15.19 -1.50
CA TYR A 332 -7.79 15.05 -2.93
C TYR A 332 -8.68 16.16 -3.49
N TRP A 333 -8.45 16.48 -4.73
CA TRP A 333 -9.30 17.27 -5.58
C TRP A 333 -9.75 16.38 -6.74
N VAL A 334 -11.05 16.09 -6.84
CA VAL A 334 -11.66 15.29 -7.90
C VAL A 334 -12.80 16.06 -8.55
N PRO A 335 -13.16 15.78 -9.82
CA PRO A 335 -14.16 16.56 -10.55
C PRO A 335 -15.55 16.39 -9.95
N THR A 336 -16.20 17.47 -9.60
CA THR A 336 -17.58 17.50 -9.09
C THR A 336 -18.58 18.04 -10.14
N ARG A 337 -18.06 18.81 -11.10
CA ARG A 337 -18.85 19.49 -12.16
C ARG A 337 -18.42 19.08 -13.56
N ALA A 338 -17.87 17.86 -13.70
CA ALA A 338 -17.33 17.31 -14.93
C ALA A 338 -16.13 18.10 -15.50
N GLU A 339 -15.26 18.63 -14.65
CA GLU A 339 -14.10 19.42 -15.06
C GLU A 339 -13.07 18.62 -15.88
N SER A 340 -13.09 17.30 -15.71
CA SER A 340 -12.20 16.34 -16.42
C SER A 340 -12.95 15.46 -17.43
N GLY A 341 -14.16 15.86 -17.86
CA GLY A 341 -15.07 15.03 -18.66
C GLY A 341 -16.10 14.27 -17.81
N GLY A 342 -16.89 13.42 -18.43
CA GLY A 342 -17.96 12.67 -17.78
C GLY A 342 -19.19 13.52 -17.41
N LEU A 343 -19.89 13.13 -16.35
CA LEU A 343 -21.09 13.78 -15.84
C LEU A 343 -20.87 14.39 -14.47
N ALA A 344 -21.30 15.64 -14.27
CA ALA A 344 -21.28 16.31 -12.96
C ALA A 344 -21.98 15.46 -11.89
N SER A 345 -21.25 15.08 -10.84
CA SER A 345 -21.78 14.33 -9.68
C SER A 345 -22.32 15.24 -8.59
N GLY A 346 -21.76 16.45 -8.48
CA GLY A 346 -22.02 17.38 -7.40
C GLY A 346 -21.35 16.98 -6.07
N THR A 347 -20.51 15.97 -6.07
CA THR A 347 -19.80 15.45 -4.88
C THR A 347 -18.42 14.90 -5.25
N GLU A 348 -17.52 14.88 -4.27
CA GLU A 348 -16.19 14.23 -4.42
C GLU A 348 -16.23 12.74 -4.08
N ALA A 349 -17.36 12.19 -3.64
CA ALA A 349 -17.46 10.79 -3.22
C ALA A 349 -17.52 9.82 -4.42
N TYR A 350 -18.11 10.25 -5.53
CA TYR A 350 -18.12 9.50 -6.79
C TYR A 350 -18.05 10.48 -7.97
N TYR A 351 -17.38 10.07 -9.03
CA TYR A 351 -17.09 10.94 -10.16
C TYR A 351 -16.76 10.13 -11.41
N SER A 352 -16.75 10.79 -12.57
CA SER A 352 -16.22 10.26 -13.82
C SER A 352 -15.25 11.23 -14.47
N PHE A 353 -14.38 10.72 -15.33
CA PHE A 353 -13.47 11.51 -16.15
C PHE A 353 -13.15 10.80 -17.46
N ASP A 354 -12.74 11.57 -18.46
CA ASP A 354 -12.33 11.05 -19.75
C ASP A 354 -10.82 11.20 -19.92
N HIS A 355 -10.17 10.16 -20.47
CA HIS A 355 -8.78 10.22 -20.87
C HIS A 355 -8.60 9.64 -22.27
N GLY A 356 -8.51 10.51 -23.29
CA GLY A 356 -8.51 10.09 -24.69
C GLY A 356 -9.79 9.34 -25.06
N ASN A 357 -9.67 8.09 -25.50
CA ASN A 357 -10.79 7.23 -25.88
C ASN A 357 -11.31 6.34 -24.75
N ILE A 358 -10.99 6.67 -23.49
CA ILE A 358 -11.36 5.90 -22.32
C ILE A 358 -12.24 6.75 -21.40
N HIS A 359 -13.36 6.20 -20.96
CA HIS A 359 -14.21 6.76 -19.92
C HIS A 359 -14.01 6.02 -18.60
N PHE A 360 -13.72 6.75 -17.54
CA PHE A 360 -13.48 6.22 -16.20
C PHE A 360 -14.58 6.61 -15.23
N ILE A 361 -15.02 5.67 -14.40
CA ILE A 361 -16.04 5.87 -13.37
C ILE A 361 -15.47 5.44 -12.02
N CYS A 362 -15.47 6.35 -11.05
CA CYS A 362 -15.18 6.08 -9.65
C CYS A 362 -16.46 6.04 -8.83
N LEU A 363 -16.65 4.99 -8.02
CA LEU A 363 -17.80 4.83 -7.14
C LEU A 363 -17.36 4.77 -5.66
N ASP A 364 -18.21 5.24 -4.76
CA ASP A 364 -18.07 5.01 -3.31
C ASP A 364 -18.82 3.72 -2.92
N SER A 365 -18.06 2.67 -2.72
CA SER A 365 -18.61 1.37 -2.30
C SER A 365 -18.69 1.20 -0.78
N HIS A 366 -18.25 2.20 0.00
CA HIS A 366 -18.17 2.11 1.46
C HIS A 366 -19.28 2.88 2.19
N ASP A 367 -19.37 4.21 1.98
CA ASP A 367 -20.17 5.10 2.85
C ASP A 367 -21.56 5.43 2.24
N LEU A 368 -21.72 5.33 0.92
CA LEU A 368 -22.95 5.73 0.24
C LEU A 368 -23.91 4.58 -0.04
N ASP A 369 -25.21 4.93 -0.25
CA ASP A 369 -26.25 3.97 -0.64
C ASP A 369 -25.97 3.37 -2.02
N ARG A 370 -25.73 2.06 -2.08
CA ARG A 370 -25.44 1.30 -3.29
C ARG A 370 -26.68 0.81 -4.02
N LYS A 371 -27.88 1.00 -3.45
CA LYS A 371 -29.13 0.53 -4.05
C LYS A 371 -29.42 1.24 -5.37
N PRO A 372 -30.10 0.59 -6.32
CA PRO A 372 -30.44 1.18 -7.62
C PRO A 372 -31.29 2.47 -7.53
N SER A 373 -31.98 2.68 -6.40
CA SER A 373 -32.74 3.89 -6.10
C SER A 373 -31.89 5.02 -5.48
N GLY A 374 -30.67 4.75 -5.06
CA GLY A 374 -29.76 5.71 -4.45
C GLY A 374 -29.27 6.79 -5.42
N ALA A 375 -28.75 7.87 -4.90
CA ALA A 375 -28.28 9.01 -5.71
C ALA A 375 -27.12 8.61 -6.62
N MET A 376 -26.13 7.87 -6.08
CA MET A 376 -24.96 7.39 -6.85
C MET A 376 -25.36 6.48 -8.00
N ALA A 377 -26.26 5.49 -7.77
CA ALA A 377 -26.70 4.58 -8.83
C ALA A 377 -27.53 5.29 -9.92
N LYS A 378 -28.31 6.31 -9.55
CA LYS A 378 -29.03 7.15 -10.54
C LYS A 378 -28.06 7.99 -11.36
N TRP A 379 -27.08 8.59 -10.72
CA TRP A 379 -26.03 9.33 -11.41
C TRP A 379 -25.24 8.41 -12.35
N LEU A 380 -24.85 7.21 -11.88
CA LEU A 380 -24.15 6.20 -12.69
C LEU A 380 -24.90 5.86 -13.98
N LYS A 381 -26.22 5.62 -13.89
CA LYS A 381 -27.05 5.37 -15.09
C LYS A 381 -27.02 6.54 -16.06
N ALA A 382 -27.17 7.76 -15.54
CA ALA A 382 -27.17 8.98 -16.36
C ALA A 382 -25.81 9.28 -16.99
N ASP A 383 -24.70 8.91 -16.31
CA ASP A 383 -23.35 9.05 -16.83
C ASP A 383 -23.09 8.06 -17.96
N LEU A 384 -23.45 6.79 -17.76
CA LEU A 384 -23.34 5.73 -18.78
C LEU A 384 -24.14 6.04 -20.05
N GLU A 385 -25.34 6.63 -19.92
CA GLU A 385 -26.16 7.06 -21.07
C GLU A 385 -25.48 8.15 -21.92
N LYS A 386 -24.55 8.93 -21.33
CA LYS A 386 -23.83 10.02 -22.01
C LYS A 386 -22.44 9.63 -22.47
N ALA A 387 -21.87 8.57 -21.93
CA ALA A 387 -20.53 8.11 -22.27
C ALA A 387 -20.43 7.77 -23.76
N LYS A 388 -19.35 8.25 -24.42
CA LYS A 388 -19.09 8.06 -25.86
C LYS A 388 -17.66 7.56 -26.14
N ALA A 389 -17.04 6.94 -25.17
CA ALA A 389 -15.69 6.41 -25.30
C ALA A 389 -15.67 5.06 -26.03
N GLU A 390 -14.48 4.62 -26.44
CA GLU A 390 -14.28 3.24 -26.90
C GLU A 390 -14.22 2.27 -25.73
N TRP A 391 -13.59 2.71 -24.62
CA TRP A 391 -13.37 1.89 -23.41
C TRP A 391 -14.12 2.47 -22.23
N LEU A 392 -14.72 1.59 -21.42
CA LEU A 392 -15.37 1.91 -20.15
C LEU A 392 -14.70 1.14 -19.01
N ILE A 393 -14.06 1.88 -18.11
CA ILE A 393 -13.37 1.32 -16.94
C ILE A 393 -13.98 1.88 -15.68
N ALA A 394 -14.43 1.00 -14.77
CA ALA A 394 -14.98 1.41 -13.48
C ALA A 394 -14.08 0.93 -12.36
N PHE A 395 -13.96 1.75 -11.30
CA PHE A 395 -13.13 1.41 -10.14
C PHE A 395 -13.75 1.88 -8.84
N TRP A 396 -13.55 1.09 -7.81
CA TRP A 396 -13.98 1.34 -6.43
C TRP A 396 -13.26 0.38 -5.48
N HIS A 397 -13.59 0.39 -4.18
CA HIS A 397 -12.83 -0.40 -3.20
C HIS A 397 -13.31 -1.86 -3.07
N HIS A 398 -14.59 -2.12 -2.75
CA HIS A 398 -15.10 -3.45 -2.41
C HIS A 398 -15.36 -4.33 -3.65
N PRO A 399 -14.69 -5.49 -3.82
CA PRO A 399 -14.81 -6.31 -5.02
C PRO A 399 -16.16 -7.05 -5.09
N PRO A 400 -16.76 -7.19 -6.30
CA PRO A 400 -17.96 -8.01 -6.48
C PRO A 400 -17.73 -9.49 -6.20
N TYR A 401 -16.54 -10.00 -6.55
CA TYR A 401 -16.11 -11.36 -6.31
C TYR A 401 -14.69 -11.38 -5.74
N THR A 402 -14.49 -12.14 -4.67
CA THR A 402 -13.18 -12.45 -4.09
C THR A 402 -13.25 -13.64 -3.14
N LYS A 403 -12.16 -14.34 -3.01
CA LYS A 403 -11.84 -15.30 -1.95
C LYS A 403 -10.42 -15.10 -1.41
N GLY A 404 -9.95 -13.85 -1.43
CA GLY A 404 -8.71 -13.40 -0.82
C GLY A 404 -8.79 -13.33 0.70
N SER A 405 -8.38 -12.23 1.31
CA SER A 405 -8.55 -12.01 2.76
C SER A 405 -10.01 -11.79 3.16
N HIS A 406 -10.89 -11.51 2.20
CA HIS A 406 -12.31 -11.27 2.37
C HIS A 406 -13.14 -12.27 1.57
N ASP A 407 -14.41 -12.48 1.99
CA ASP A 407 -15.31 -13.44 1.38
C ASP A 407 -16.56 -12.75 0.81
N SER A 408 -16.59 -12.59 -0.52
CA SER A 408 -17.69 -11.93 -1.23
C SER A 408 -19.06 -12.61 -1.14
N ASP A 409 -19.14 -13.82 -0.57
CA ASP A 409 -20.43 -14.48 -0.30
C ASP A 409 -20.97 -14.20 1.10
N LYS A 410 -20.19 -13.49 1.95
CA LYS A 410 -20.56 -13.24 3.35
C LYS A 410 -20.66 -11.76 3.69
N GLU A 411 -19.88 -10.90 3.04
CA GLU A 411 -19.76 -9.50 3.39
C GLU A 411 -20.78 -8.66 2.63
N ALA A 412 -21.57 -7.87 3.38
CA ALA A 412 -22.71 -7.14 2.83
C ALA A 412 -22.31 -6.15 1.75
N ASP A 413 -21.21 -5.39 1.95
CA ASP A 413 -20.74 -4.39 1.00
C ASP A 413 -20.38 -5.01 -0.36
N LEU A 414 -19.73 -6.18 -0.35
CA LEU A 414 -19.34 -6.92 -1.54
C LEU A 414 -20.58 -7.49 -2.26
N ILE A 415 -21.53 -8.03 -1.49
CA ILE A 415 -22.79 -8.55 -2.02
C ILE A 415 -23.60 -7.42 -2.66
N GLU A 416 -23.70 -6.25 -2.03
CA GLU A 416 -24.48 -5.13 -2.53
C GLU A 416 -23.90 -4.52 -3.81
N VAL A 417 -22.56 -4.36 -3.93
CA VAL A 417 -21.95 -3.89 -5.18
C VAL A 417 -22.21 -4.87 -6.32
N ARG A 418 -22.14 -6.18 -6.06
CA ARG A 418 -22.42 -7.23 -7.02
C ARG A 418 -23.88 -7.22 -7.49
N HIS A 419 -24.83 -7.07 -6.57
CA HIS A 419 -26.26 -7.11 -6.89
C HIS A 419 -26.82 -5.80 -7.44
N HIS A 420 -26.25 -4.65 -7.06
CA HIS A 420 -26.87 -3.36 -7.34
C HIS A 420 -26.11 -2.52 -8.36
N LEU A 421 -24.77 -2.51 -8.34
CA LEU A 421 -23.95 -1.64 -9.17
C LEU A 421 -23.44 -2.35 -10.42
N LEU A 422 -23.00 -3.60 -10.29
CA LEU A 422 -22.46 -4.37 -11.42
C LEU A 422 -23.48 -4.53 -12.57
N PRO A 423 -24.79 -4.84 -12.34
CA PRO A 423 -25.78 -4.90 -13.41
C PRO A 423 -25.94 -3.59 -14.19
N ILE A 424 -25.78 -2.44 -13.50
CA ILE A 424 -25.87 -1.13 -14.14
C ILE A 424 -24.65 -0.90 -15.05
N LEU A 425 -23.46 -1.26 -14.59
CA LEU A 425 -22.21 -1.14 -15.34
C LEU A 425 -22.20 -2.07 -16.57
N GLU A 426 -22.63 -3.31 -16.43
CA GLU A 426 -22.72 -4.26 -17.54
C GLU A 426 -23.74 -3.81 -18.59
N SER A 427 -24.87 -3.24 -18.17
CA SER A 427 -25.85 -2.63 -19.09
C SER A 427 -25.31 -1.37 -19.81
N GLY A 428 -24.27 -0.73 -19.27
CA GLY A 428 -23.56 0.38 -19.89
C GLY A 428 -22.38 -0.05 -20.76
N GLY A 429 -22.05 -1.35 -20.79
CA GLY A 429 -20.95 -1.89 -21.60
C GLY A 429 -19.57 -1.79 -20.97
N VAL A 430 -19.48 -1.90 -19.63
CA VAL A 430 -18.20 -1.90 -18.93
C VAL A 430 -17.24 -2.98 -19.47
N ASP A 431 -15.96 -2.63 -19.57
CA ASP A 431 -14.91 -3.53 -20.08
C ASP A 431 -14.04 -4.09 -18.97
N LEU A 432 -13.67 -3.23 -18.02
CA LEU A 432 -12.76 -3.55 -16.92
C LEU A 432 -13.28 -2.96 -15.61
N VAL A 433 -13.31 -3.78 -14.58
CA VAL A 433 -13.64 -3.40 -13.21
C VAL A 433 -12.40 -3.58 -12.33
N LEU A 434 -12.00 -2.52 -11.63
CA LEU A 434 -10.80 -2.50 -10.78
C LEU A 434 -11.20 -2.26 -9.32
N THR A 435 -10.76 -3.13 -8.43
CA THR A 435 -11.14 -3.10 -7.00
C THR A 435 -9.96 -3.43 -6.09
N GLY A 436 -10.14 -3.21 -4.78
CA GLY A 436 -9.18 -3.50 -3.72
C GLY A 436 -9.78 -4.35 -2.62
N HIS A 437 -9.61 -3.91 -1.36
CA HIS A 437 -10.18 -4.46 -0.12
C HIS A 437 -9.70 -5.86 0.22
N SER A 438 -9.80 -6.80 -0.69
CA SER A 438 -9.27 -8.15 -0.50
C SER A 438 -7.77 -8.16 -0.83
N HIS A 439 -6.95 -8.52 0.16
CA HIS A 439 -5.50 -8.41 0.08
C HIS A 439 -4.89 -9.56 -0.73
N ILE A 440 -5.15 -9.51 -2.02
CA ILE A 440 -4.77 -10.54 -3.01
C ILE A 440 -4.79 -9.91 -4.41
N TYR A 441 -4.14 -10.52 -5.38
CA TYR A 441 -4.44 -10.33 -6.77
C TYR A 441 -5.41 -11.42 -7.24
N GLU A 442 -6.57 -11.01 -7.77
CA GLU A 442 -7.49 -11.92 -8.45
C GLU A 442 -7.93 -11.28 -9.77
N ARG A 443 -8.04 -12.10 -10.82
CA ARG A 443 -8.56 -11.69 -12.12
C ARG A 443 -9.59 -12.68 -12.61
N SER A 444 -10.77 -12.18 -12.97
CA SER A 444 -11.84 -13.00 -13.48
C SER A 444 -11.60 -13.44 -14.92
N MET A 445 -12.36 -14.43 -15.35
CA MET A 445 -12.72 -14.70 -16.73
C MET A 445 -13.52 -13.52 -17.29
N LEU A 446 -13.87 -13.55 -18.58
CA LEU A 446 -14.80 -12.57 -19.15
C LEU A 446 -16.23 -12.94 -18.70
N LEU A 447 -16.86 -12.09 -17.90
CA LEU A 447 -18.13 -12.35 -17.22
C LEU A 447 -19.22 -11.38 -17.65
N ASP A 448 -20.48 -11.87 -17.72
CA ASP A 448 -21.68 -11.05 -17.82
C ASP A 448 -22.84 -11.72 -17.08
N GLY A 449 -23.59 -10.95 -16.29
CA GLY A 449 -24.77 -11.45 -15.58
C GLY A 449 -24.44 -12.26 -14.31
N ALA A 450 -23.20 -12.30 -13.88
CA ALA A 450 -22.76 -13.04 -12.69
C ALA A 450 -23.07 -12.24 -11.41
N TYR A 451 -24.30 -12.27 -10.93
CA TYR A 451 -24.74 -11.51 -9.76
C TYR A 451 -25.00 -12.37 -8.51
N SER A 452 -24.90 -13.69 -8.66
CA SER A 452 -25.12 -14.68 -7.59
C SER A 452 -23.89 -14.85 -6.71
N THR A 453 -24.00 -15.77 -5.71
CA THR A 453 -22.84 -16.21 -4.91
C THR A 453 -21.85 -17.01 -5.76
N ASN A 454 -20.57 -17.11 -5.31
CA ASN A 454 -19.59 -17.97 -5.97
C ASN A 454 -20.07 -19.42 -6.17
N ALA A 455 -20.78 -19.98 -5.18
CA ALA A 455 -21.26 -21.35 -5.26
C ALA A 455 -22.39 -21.56 -6.27
N THR A 456 -23.05 -20.50 -6.72
CA THR A 456 -24.23 -20.56 -7.61
C THR A 456 -24.01 -19.90 -8.96
N VAL A 457 -22.79 -19.41 -9.23
CA VAL A 457 -22.44 -18.89 -10.56
C VAL A 457 -22.50 -20.04 -11.58
N ALA A 458 -23.37 -19.90 -12.56
CA ALA A 458 -23.52 -20.87 -13.62
C ALA A 458 -22.56 -20.56 -14.80
N GLU A 459 -22.20 -21.59 -15.55
CA GLU A 459 -21.31 -21.44 -16.72
C GLU A 459 -21.84 -20.46 -17.78
N ASN A 460 -23.19 -20.24 -17.85
CA ASN A 460 -23.79 -19.29 -18.80
C ASN A 460 -23.47 -17.83 -18.49
N PHE A 461 -22.91 -17.49 -17.34
CA PHE A 461 -22.42 -16.16 -16.98
C PHE A 461 -20.95 -15.94 -17.40
N ILE A 462 -20.24 -16.99 -17.76
CA ILE A 462 -18.89 -16.93 -18.28
C ILE A 462 -18.99 -16.88 -19.80
N LEU A 463 -18.54 -15.78 -20.38
CA LEU A 463 -18.55 -15.58 -21.83
C LEU A 463 -17.31 -16.14 -22.50
N ASP A 464 -16.16 -16.04 -21.81
CA ASP A 464 -14.89 -16.60 -22.26
C ASP A 464 -14.12 -17.05 -21.01
N ASP A 465 -13.78 -18.33 -20.90
CA ASP A 465 -13.07 -18.95 -19.76
C ASP A 465 -11.57 -19.09 -20.02
N GLY A 466 -11.06 -18.52 -21.09
CA GLY A 466 -9.65 -18.47 -21.44
C GLY A 466 -8.81 -17.60 -20.51
N ASP A 467 -7.50 -17.61 -20.74
CA ASP A 467 -6.55 -16.82 -19.94
C ASP A 467 -6.47 -15.35 -20.41
N GLY A 468 -7.03 -15.03 -21.56
CA GLY A 468 -6.97 -13.70 -22.15
C GLY A 468 -5.57 -13.31 -22.64
N ASP A 469 -4.55 -14.15 -22.50
CA ASP A 469 -3.20 -13.86 -22.97
C ASP A 469 -3.07 -14.24 -24.48
N PRO A 470 -2.71 -13.29 -25.35
CA PRO A 470 -2.47 -13.60 -26.76
C PRO A 470 -1.36 -14.65 -26.98
N ARG A 471 -0.51 -14.90 -26.00
CA ARG A 471 0.53 -15.94 -26.04
C ARG A 471 0.01 -17.32 -25.60
N GLY A 472 -1.13 -17.34 -24.91
CA GLY A 472 -1.85 -18.52 -24.45
C GLY A 472 -2.99 -18.90 -25.41
N ASP A 473 -4.23 -18.90 -24.90
CA ASP A 473 -5.41 -19.26 -25.70
C ASP A 473 -6.05 -18.05 -26.44
N GLY A 474 -5.54 -16.84 -26.24
CA GLY A 474 -5.90 -15.64 -26.98
C GLY A 474 -6.59 -14.57 -26.15
N ALA A 475 -6.66 -13.37 -26.71
CA ALA A 475 -7.32 -12.23 -26.08
C ALA A 475 -8.83 -12.44 -25.94
N TYR A 476 -9.45 -11.86 -24.92
CA TYR A 476 -10.89 -11.72 -24.83
C TYR A 476 -11.40 -10.78 -25.93
N LEU A 477 -12.43 -11.17 -26.66
CA LEU A 477 -12.96 -10.41 -27.81
C LEU A 477 -14.28 -9.75 -27.46
N LYS A 478 -14.42 -8.46 -27.80
CA LYS A 478 -15.63 -7.66 -27.64
C LYS A 478 -15.94 -6.90 -28.92
N GLY A 479 -17.17 -6.43 -29.09
CA GLY A 479 -17.54 -5.51 -30.15
C GLY A 479 -16.97 -4.10 -29.95
N ALA A 480 -16.80 -3.35 -31.02
CA ALA A 480 -16.33 -1.97 -30.97
C ALA A 480 -17.29 -1.04 -30.20
N GLY A 481 -16.77 -0.08 -29.50
CA GLY A 481 -17.51 0.88 -28.67
C GLY A 481 -18.05 0.27 -27.38
N LEU A 482 -18.92 0.99 -26.70
CA LEU A 482 -19.59 0.54 -25.48
C LEU A 482 -20.78 -0.36 -25.84
N ARG A 483 -20.63 -1.64 -25.57
CA ARG A 483 -21.62 -2.67 -25.90
C ARG A 483 -22.18 -3.29 -24.64
N PRO A 484 -23.49 -3.09 -24.36
CA PRO A 484 -24.14 -3.75 -23.23
C PRO A 484 -24.00 -5.27 -23.27
N HIS A 485 -23.72 -5.88 -22.14
CA HIS A 485 -23.72 -7.32 -21.92
C HIS A 485 -22.75 -8.13 -22.82
N GLU A 486 -21.64 -7.50 -23.25
CA GLU A 486 -20.55 -8.21 -23.93
C GLU A 486 -19.40 -8.60 -22.97
N GLY A 487 -19.65 -8.55 -21.67
CA GLY A 487 -18.75 -9.01 -20.62
C GLY A 487 -17.75 -7.97 -20.13
N ALA A 488 -17.29 -8.17 -18.88
CA ALA A 488 -16.23 -7.42 -18.23
C ALA A 488 -15.22 -8.36 -17.58
N VAL A 489 -13.97 -7.93 -17.55
CA VAL A 489 -12.95 -8.53 -16.69
C VAL A 489 -12.94 -7.77 -15.35
N GLN A 490 -12.95 -8.51 -14.24
CA GLN A 490 -12.88 -7.96 -12.90
C GLN A 490 -11.49 -8.25 -12.31
N VAL A 491 -10.82 -7.23 -11.80
CA VAL A 491 -9.49 -7.33 -11.19
C VAL A 491 -9.55 -6.84 -9.75
N VAL A 492 -9.14 -7.69 -8.82
CA VAL A 492 -8.87 -7.32 -7.42
C VAL A 492 -7.38 -6.99 -7.32
N ALA A 493 -7.06 -5.74 -7.06
CA ALA A 493 -5.70 -5.20 -6.97
C ALA A 493 -5.32 -4.81 -5.52
N GLY A 494 -5.82 -5.57 -4.53
CA GLY A 494 -5.64 -5.28 -3.09
C GLY A 494 -4.31 -5.78 -2.49
N HIS A 495 -3.31 -6.03 -3.31
CA HIS A 495 -2.06 -6.71 -2.92
C HIS A 495 -0.84 -5.78 -2.82
N SER A 496 -1.07 -4.45 -2.67
CA SER A 496 0.03 -3.50 -2.85
C SER A 496 0.78 -3.11 -1.56
N GLY A 497 0.39 -3.64 -0.38
CA GLY A 497 1.13 -3.31 0.86
C GLY A 497 0.59 -3.92 2.14
N ALA A 498 -0.69 -4.23 2.22
CA ALA A 498 -1.31 -4.90 3.36
C ALA A 498 -0.93 -6.39 3.40
N SER A 499 -1.13 -7.02 4.54
CA SER A 499 -0.83 -8.45 4.72
C SER A 499 -1.75 -9.29 3.83
N LEU A 500 -1.15 -10.11 2.99
CA LEU A 500 -1.88 -10.94 2.03
C LEU A 500 -2.67 -12.06 2.71
N GLY A 501 -3.80 -12.45 2.11
CA GLY A 501 -4.64 -13.52 2.62
C GLY A 501 -5.47 -14.19 1.52
N ARG A 502 -5.86 -15.47 1.76
CA ARG A 502 -6.77 -16.22 0.91
C ARG A 502 -7.64 -17.12 1.78
N VAL A 503 -8.97 -17.01 1.64
CA VAL A 503 -9.94 -17.82 2.41
C VAL A 503 -10.60 -18.91 1.58
N GLY A 504 -10.37 -18.94 0.27
CA GLY A 504 -10.98 -19.95 -0.59
C GLY A 504 -10.61 -19.80 -2.06
N THR A 505 -11.44 -20.35 -2.93
CA THR A 505 -11.38 -20.20 -4.39
C THR A 505 -12.69 -19.66 -4.93
N SER A 506 -12.60 -18.81 -5.92
CA SER A 506 -13.77 -18.29 -6.65
C SER A 506 -13.81 -18.92 -8.04
N PRO A 507 -14.95 -19.56 -8.44
CA PRO A 507 -15.04 -20.22 -9.74
C PRO A 507 -15.04 -19.26 -10.94
N VAL A 508 -15.20 -17.97 -10.69
CA VAL A 508 -15.15 -16.95 -11.75
C VAL A 508 -13.73 -16.39 -11.94
N MET A 509 -12.79 -16.70 -11.03
CA MET A 509 -11.43 -16.19 -11.14
C MET A 509 -10.56 -17.09 -12.02
N ARG A 510 -10.01 -16.51 -13.07
CA ARG A 510 -9.07 -17.18 -13.98
C ARG A 510 -7.66 -17.20 -13.40
N ARG A 511 -7.30 -16.15 -12.67
CA ARG A 511 -5.98 -16.02 -12.00
C ARG A 511 -6.15 -15.56 -10.57
N THR A 512 -5.38 -16.16 -9.67
CA THR A 512 -5.31 -15.80 -8.25
C THR A 512 -3.86 -15.89 -7.80
N LEU A 513 -3.28 -14.79 -7.31
CA LEU A 513 -1.90 -14.73 -6.82
C LEU A 513 -1.86 -14.11 -5.43
N VAL A 514 -1.23 -14.81 -4.48
CA VAL A 514 -1.00 -14.32 -3.12
C VAL A 514 0.41 -13.75 -3.04
N GLU A 515 0.65 -12.71 -3.83
CA GLU A 515 1.95 -12.07 -4.00
C GLU A 515 1.78 -10.55 -3.99
N HIS A 516 2.72 -9.84 -3.37
CA HIS A 516 2.70 -8.37 -3.42
C HIS A 516 3.04 -7.85 -4.81
N GLY A 517 2.24 -6.90 -5.27
CA GLY A 517 2.43 -6.27 -6.56
C GLY A 517 1.40 -5.19 -6.85
N SER A 518 1.27 -4.84 -8.11
CA SER A 518 0.32 -3.86 -8.61
C SER A 518 -0.03 -4.16 -10.07
N VAL A 519 -0.97 -3.42 -10.64
CA VAL A 519 -1.45 -3.66 -12.00
C VAL A 519 -1.05 -2.50 -12.90
N LEU A 520 -0.50 -2.79 -14.08
CA LEU A 520 -0.30 -1.84 -15.17
C LEU A 520 -1.26 -2.15 -16.30
N VAL A 521 -1.93 -1.12 -16.80
CA VAL A 521 -2.85 -1.24 -17.91
C VAL A 521 -2.38 -0.35 -19.07
N ASP A 522 -2.21 -0.97 -20.22
CA ASP A 522 -1.96 -0.29 -21.49
C ASP A 522 -3.21 -0.34 -22.37
N VAL A 523 -3.55 0.80 -22.98
CA VAL A 523 -4.62 0.88 -23.98
C VAL A 523 -4.03 1.45 -25.26
N GLU A 524 -4.19 0.73 -26.37
CA GLU A 524 -3.74 1.17 -27.68
C GLU A 524 -4.82 0.89 -28.73
N GLY A 525 -5.55 1.93 -29.09
CA GLY A 525 -6.67 1.83 -30.01
C GLY A 525 -7.75 0.88 -29.51
N ASP A 526 -7.93 -0.23 -30.21
CA ASP A 526 -8.91 -1.29 -29.95
C ASP A 526 -8.41 -2.38 -28.98
N THR A 527 -7.22 -2.24 -28.42
CA THR A 527 -6.59 -3.24 -27.57
C THR A 527 -6.27 -2.67 -26.18
N LEU A 528 -6.71 -3.37 -25.14
CA LEU A 528 -6.36 -3.13 -23.74
C LEU A 528 -5.55 -4.34 -23.24
N VAL A 529 -4.43 -4.07 -22.57
CA VAL A 529 -3.58 -5.09 -21.96
C VAL A 529 -3.38 -4.79 -20.49
N GLY A 530 -3.88 -5.66 -19.61
CA GLY A 530 -3.60 -5.63 -18.17
C GLY A 530 -2.44 -6.55 -17.81
N ARG A 531 -1.59 -6.11 -16.88
CA ARG A 531 -0.44 -6.88 -16.36
C ARG A 531 -0.38 -6.75 -14.85
N MET A 532 -0.20 -7.86 -14.16
CA MET A 532 0.21 -7.85 -12.76
C MET A 532 1.74 -7.83 -12.70
N ILE A 533 2.29 -6.81 -12.07
CA ILE A 533 3.74 -6.66 -11.82
C ILE A 533 3.98 -6.85 -10.34
N ASN A 534 4.80 -7.80 -9.98
CA ASN A 534 5.11 -8.06 -8.58
C ASN A 534 6.10 -7.02 -8.00
N ARG A 535 6.35 -7.10 -6.70
CA ARG A 535 7.25 -6.18 -6.00
C ARG A 535 8.71 -6.24 -6.46
N GLU A 536 9.11 -7.31 -7.16
CA GLU A 536 10.43 -7.47 -7.77
C GLU A 536 10.51 -6.90 -9.20
N GLY A 537 9.39 -6.34 -9.73
CA GLY A 537 9.32 -5.80 -11.09
C GLY A 537 9.14 -6.89 -12.17
N VAL A 538 8.62 -8.06 -11.80
CA VAL A 538 8.37 -9.18 -12.73
C VAL A 538 6.90 -9.23 -13.12
N GLU A 539 6.60 -9.40 -14.40
CA GLU A 539 5.24 -9.65 -14.89
C GLU A 539 4.81 -11.07 -14.51
N ARG A 540 3.72 -11.19 -13.73
CA ARG A 540 3.21 -12.45 -13.18
C ARG A 540 1.89 -12.89 -13.80
N ASP A 541 1.13 -11.95 -14.34
CA ASP A 541 -0.09 -12.21 -15.11
C ASP A 541 -0.21 -11.20 -16.24
N ARG A 542 -0.86 -11.62 -17.33
CA ARG A 542 -1.19 -10.79 -18.47
C ARG A 542 -2.52 -11.22 -19.04
N PHE A 543 -3.33 -10.25 -19.43
CA PHE A 543 -4.55 -10.47 -20.21
C PHE A 543 -4.77 -9.32 -21.18
N SER A 544 -5.57 -9.57 -22.20
CA SER A 544 -5.92 -8.58 -23.20
C SER A 544 -7.40 -8.64 -23.53
N LEU A 545 -8.00 -7.47 -23.70
CA LEU A 545 -9.29 -7.31 -24.32
C LEU A 545 -9.08 -6.65 -25.69
N VAL A 546 -9.74 -7.15 -26.71
CA VAL A 546 -9.65 -6.60 -28.07
C VAL A 546 -11.04 -6.32 -28.60
N LYS A 547 -11.29 -5.06 -28.96
CA LYS A 547 -12.54 -4.60 -29.53
C LYS A 547 -12.50 -4.64 -31.05
N ARG A 548 -13.19 -5.59 -31.64
CA ARG A 548 -13.33 -5.75 -33.11
C ARG A 548 -14.77 -5.66 -33.49
N GLY A 549 -15.08 -5.12 -34.63
CA GLY A 549 -16.45 -4.84 -35.08
C GLY A 549 -17.42 -6.02 -35.22
N ALA A 550 -16.99 -7.24 -34.95
CA ALA A 550 -17.86 -8.43 -34.93
C ALA A 550 -18.49 -8.61 -33.54
N PRO A 551 -19.74 -9.07 -33.42
CA PRO A 551 -20.31 -9.46 -32.16
C PRO A 551 -19.49 -10.61 -31.55
N MET A 552 -19.40 -10.62 -30.23
CA MET A 552 -18.68 -11.66 -29.50
C MET A 552 -19.40 -13.00 -29.68
N VAL A 553 -18.64 -14.02 -29.98
CA VAL A 553 -19.07 -15.41 -29.93
C VAL A 553 -18.58 -16.00 -28.61
N ARG A 554 -19.52 -16.54 -27.84
CA ARG A 554 -19.18 -17.25 -26.59
C ARG A 554 -18.12 -18.32 -26.85
N ARG A 555 -16.99 -18.22 -26.18
CA ARG A 555 -15.88 -19.19 -26.23
C ARG A 555 -15.78 -19.87 -24.88
N LEU A 556 -16.16 -21.13 -24.81
CA LEU A 556 -15.95 -21.97 -23.64
C LEU A 556 -15.12 -23.17 -24.03
N SER A 557 -14.10 -23.48 -23.26
CA SER A 557 -13.40 -24.74 -23.34
C SER A 557 -14.32 -25.83 -22.79
N LEU A 558 -14.78 -26.74 -23.65
CA LEU A 558 -15.73 -27.81 -23.28
C LEU A 558 -15.00 -29.06 -22.80
N PRO A 559 -15.51 -29.70 -21.76
CA PRO A 559 -16.57 -29.23 -20.84
C PRO A 559 -15.96 -28.40 -19.71
N TRP A 560 -16.18 -27.06 -19.72
CA TRP A 560 -15.88 -26.26 -18.54
C TRP A 560 -16.83 -26.71 -17.43
N GLN A 561 -16.27 -27.20 -16.34
CA GLN A 561 -17.00 -27.38 -15.11
C GLN A 561 -16.44 -26.38 -14.12
N PRO A 562 -17.31 -25.60 -13.42
CA PRO A 562 -16.80 -24.83 -12.30
C PRO A 562 -16.06 -25.83 -11.42
N PRO A 563 -14.84 -25.47 -10.95
CA PRO A 563 -14.16 -26.31 -10.00
C PRO A 563 -15.12 -26.58 -8.87
N GLU A 564 -15.38 -27.87 -8.62
CA GLU A 564 -16.37 -28.31 -7.63
C GLU A 564 -15.92 -27.76 -6.27
N TYR A 565 -16.42 -26.59 -5.88
CA TYR A 565 -16.34 -26.12 -4.53
C TYR A 565 -17.27 -26.99 -3.71
N LYS A 566 -16.75 -28.09 -3.23
CA LYS A 566 -17.35 -28.74 -2.07
C LYS A 566 -17.08 -27.83 -0.90
N ALA A 567 -18.11 -27.15 -0.42
CA ALA A 567 -18.06 -26.55 0.91
C ALA A 567 -17.39 -27.60 1.83
N PRO A 568 -16.38 -27.21 2.61
CA PRO A 568 -15.69 -28.19 3.47
C PRO A 568 -16.75 -28.97 4.19
N ASP A 569 -16.79 -30.28 3.93
CA ASP A 569 -17.64 -31.17 4.72
C ASP A 569 -17.24 -30.92 6.17
N LYS A 570 -18.15 -30.36 6.97
CA LYS A 570 -17.90 -30.09 8.39
C LYS A 570 -17.51 -31.39 9.13
N SER A 571 -17.68 -32.56 8.51
CA SER A 571 -17.19 -33.85 8.94
C SER A 571 -15.82 -34.22 8.39
N SER A 572 -15.34 -33.60 7.31
CA SER A 572 -13.98 -33.82 6.78
C SER A 572 -12.97 -33.00 7.58
N LYS A 573 -11.98 -33.70 8.13
CA LYS A 573 -10.93 -33.12 8.98
C LYS A 573 -9.86 -32.36 8.19
N SER A 574 -10.05 -32.07 6.91
CA SER A 574 -9.18 -31.23 6.10
C SER A 574 -9.87 -29.89 5.86
N PRO A 575 -9.45 -28.81 6.56
CA PRO A 575 -10.08 -27.50 6.41
C PRO A 575 -9.74 -26.77 5.12
N TYR A 576 -8.95 -27.38 4.23
CA TYR A 576 -8.33 -26.65 3.11
C TYR A 576 -8.67 -27.28 1.76
N PRO A 577 -9.46 -26.61 0.91
CA PRO A 577 -9.44 -26.93 -0.51
C PRO A 577 -8.09 -26.47 -1.10
N PRO A 578 -7.39 -27.33 -1.83
CA PRO A 578 -6.26 -26.88 -2.62
C PRO A 578 -6.70 -25.79 -3.60
N PRO A 579 -5.88 -24.77 -3.85
CA PRO A 579 -5.99 -23.98 -5.05
C PRO A 579 -5.97 -24.89 -6.27
N LEU A 580 -6.68 -24.52 -7.34
CA LEU A 580 -6.85 -25.40 -8.51
C LEU A 580 -5.57 -25.72 -9.25
N ASP A 581 -4.57 -24.85 -9.14
CA ASP A 581 -3.33 -24.89 -9.91
C ASP A 581 -2.08 -25.20 -9.05
N TYR A 582 -2.25 -25.68 -7.81
CA TYR A 582 -1.12 -25.96 -6.91
C TYR A 582 -0.91 -27.46 -6.69
N GLN A 583 0.34 -27.90 -6.73
CA GLN A 583 0.74 -29.22 -6.29
C GLN A 583 0.79 -29.27 -4.76
N VAL A 584 0.14 -30.26 -4.14
CA VAL A 584 0.23 -30.50 -2.69
C VAL A 584 1.57 -31.17 -2.39
N LEU A 585 2.44 -30.47 -1.67
CA LEU A 585 3.71 -31.03 -1.19
C LEU A 585 3.56 -31.70 0.19
N ILE A 586 2.81 -31.06 1.09
CA ILE A 586 2.49 -31.59 2.41
C ILE A 586 0.97 -31.44 2.65
N PRO A 587 0.20 -32.53 2.67
CA PRO A 587 -1.25 -32.42 2.91
C PRO A 587 -1.57 -32.06 4.36
N ALA A 588 -2.71 -31.43 4.58
CA ALA A 588 -3.27 -31.23 5.91
C ALA A 588 -3.44 -32.57 6.64
N GLY A 589 -3.21 -32.61 7.95
CA GLY A 589 -3.27 -33.85 8.73
C GLY A 589 -2.06 -34.77 8.54
N ALA A 590 -1.03 -34.32 7.85
CA ALA A 590 0.21 -35.09 7.68
C ALA A 590 0.90 -35.40 9.01
N GLU A 591 1.74 -36.42 9.02
CA GLU A 591 2.59 -36.75 10.17
C GLU A 591 3.85 -35.87 10.17
N TRP A 592 4.20 -35.34 11.32
CA TRP A 592 5.36 -34.47 11.56
C TRP A 592 6.23 -35.00 12.68
N LYS A 593 7.48 -34.60 12.70
CA LYS A 593 8.33 -34.64 13.89
C LYS A 593 8.05 -33.39 14.72
N ALA A 594 7.76 -33.55 16.01
CA ALA A 594 7.33 -32.51 16.90
C ALA A 594 8.11 -32.49 18.21
N LEU A 595 8.46 -31.30 18.68
CA LEU A 595 9.11 -31.03 19.95
C LEU A 595 8.34 -29.95 20.71
N SER A 596 7.85 -30.23 21.91
CA SER A 596 7.14 -29.29 22.76
C SER A 596 7.89 -28.99 24.04
N GLY A 597 7.77 -27.75 24.55
CA GLY A 597 8.31 -27.33 25.83
C GLY A 597 9.83 -27.21 25.90
N ALA A 598 10.55 -27.54 24.85
CA ALA A 598 12.01 -27.37 24.76
C ALA A 598 12.34 -26.60 23.47
N HIS A 599 13.39 -25.80 23.52
CA HIS A 599 13.89 -25.10 22.35
C HIS A 599 15.03 -25.92 21.71
N PRO A 600 14.92 -26.29 20.41
CA PRO A 600 16.03 -26.93 19.71
C PRO A 600 17.25 -25.99 19.70
N GLN A 601 18.45 -26.51 19.94
CA GLN A 601 19.64 -25.68 19.94
C GLN A 601 20.01 -25.23 18.53
N GLY A 602 20.08 -23.91 18.31
CA GLY A 602 20.47 -23.29 17.04
C GLY A 602 19.40 -23.43 15.95
N SER A 603 19.69 -22.92 14.73
CA SER A 603 18.80 -22.98 13.56
C SER A 603 18.96 -24.26 12.74
N SER A 604 19.79 -25.21 13.18
CA SER A 604 20.06 -26.46 12.44
C SER A 604 18.89 -27.43 12.40
N TRP A 605 17.94 -27.32 13.35
CA TRP A 605 16.81 -28.23 13.48
C TRP A 605 15.87 -28.21 12.26
N SER A 606 15.82 -27.13 11.52
CA SER A 606 15.01 -26.98 10.31
C SER A 606 15.77 -27.26 9.02
N ARG A 607 16.98 -27.84 9.08
CA ARG A 607 17.80 -28.22 7.92
C ARG A 607 17.66 -29.70 7.58
N PRO A 608 17.87 -30.07 6.30
CA PRO A 608 18.08 -31.49 5.93
C PRO A 608 19.22 -32.12 6.72
N GLY A 609 19.06 -33.38 7.09
CA GLY A 609 20.09 -34.16 7.81
C GLY A 609 20.21 -33.87 9.30
N PHE A 610 19.34 -33.08 9.88
CA PHE A 610 19.25 -32.91 11.34
C PHE A 610 18.77 -34.20 12.00
N ASP A 611 19.43 -34.61 13.10
CA ASP A 611 19.01 -35.78 13.86
C ASP A 611 17.78 -35.43 14.74
N ASP A 612 16.63 -35.85 14.27
CA ASP A 612 15.34 -35.70 14.94
C ASP A 612 14.80 -37.01 15.55
N ALA A 613 15.70 -37.99 15.78
CA ALA A 613 15.28 -39.31 16.31
C ALA A 613 14.58 -39.20 17.66
N SER A 614 14.96 -38.22 18.48
CA SER A 614 14.34 -37.94 19.79
C SER A 614 12.99 -37.19 19.71
N TRP A 615 12.60 -36.67 18.53
CA TRP A 615 11.37 -35.93 18.37
C TRP A 615 10.17 -36.89 18.22
N LEU A 616 9.04 -36.49 18.81
CA LEU A 616 7.80 -37.28 18.73
C LEU A 616 7.24 -37.27 17.31
N ARG A 617 6.79 -38.43 16.82
CA ARG A 617 5.99 -38.49 15.59
C ARG A 617 4.53 -38.25 15.94
N ALA A 618 3.90 -37.25 15.32
CA ALA A 618 2.51 -36.92 15.57
C ALA A 618 1.83 -36.40 14.29
N LYS A 619 0.54 -36.66 14.15
CA LYS A 619 -0.26 -36.11 13.04
C LYS A 619 -0.89 -34.79 13.42
N ALA A 620 -0.85 -33.82 12.50
CA ALA A 620 -1.65 -32.60 12.64
C ALA A 620 -3.17 -32.93 12.59
N PRO A 621 -4.07 -32.14 13.18
CA PRO A 621 -3.79 -30.90 13.91
C PRO A 621 -3.20 -31.16 15.31
N PHE A 622 -2.30 -30.26 15.70
CA PHE A 622 -1.78 -30.21 17.06
C PHE A 622 -2.67 -29.28 17.89
N ASP A 623 -3.19 -29.77 19.01
CA ASP A 623 -4.16 -29.04 19.85
C ASP A 623 -3.86 -29.28 21.33
N SER A 624 -3.67 -28.19 22.08
CA SER A 624 -3.38 -28.24 23.52
C SER A 624 -4.65 -28.51 24.38
N GLY A 625 -5.84 -28.16 23.87
CA GLY A 625 -7.09 -28.23 24.64
C GLY A 625 -7.64 -29.64 24.83
N ARG A 626 -7.19 -30.64 24.05
CA ARG A 626 -7.69 -32.01 24.07
C ARG A 626 -6.72 -33.04 24.63
N GLY A 627 -5.66 -32.64 25.29
CA GLY A 627 -4.71 -33.56 25.95
C GLY A 627 -3.98 -34.55 25.03
N ARG A 628 -4.01 -34.36 23.72
CA ARG A 628 -3.37 -35.21 22.71
C ARG A 628 -1.96 -34.82 22.33
N LEU A 629 -1.54 -33.62 22.72
CA LEU A 629 -0.14 -33.21 22.59
C LEU A 629 0.60 -33.83 23.78
N PHE A 630 1.41 -34.85 23.51
CA PHE A 630 2.49 -35.30 24.39
C PHE A 630 2.11 -36.01 25.68
N GLY A 631 1.30 -37.05 25.63
CA GLY A 631 1.26 -38.05 26.70
C GLY A 631 0.90 -37.59 28.11
N GLY A 632 0.11 -36.56 28.26
CA GLY A 632 -0.42 -36.17 29.58
C GLY A 632 0.52 -35.35 30.47
N GLU A 633 1.70 -34.99 30.05
CA GLU A 633 2.57 -34.02 30.78
C GLU A 633 2.13 -32.60 30.51
N ARG A 634 1.71 -31.89 31.55
CA ARG A 634 1.46 -30.44 31.51
C ARG A 634 2.70 -29.74 30.99
N ALA A 635 2.51 -28.79 30.06
CA ALA A 635 3.55 -27.85 29.66
C ALA A 635 4.44 -27.44 30.84
N SER A 636 5.75 -27.50 30.67
CA SER A 636 6.74 -27.34 31.74
C SER A 636 6.43 -26.10 32.61
N LYS A 637 6.60 -26.21 33.90
CA LYS A 637 6.32 -25.18 34.90
C LYS A 637 7.15 -23.88 34.73
N GLU A 638 8.05 -23.82 33.75
CA GLU A 638 8.96 -22.69 33.51
C GLU A 638 8.95 -22.31 32.03
N GLY A 639 8.02 -21.45 31.62
CA GLY A 639 8.04 -20.81 30.31
C GLY A 639 6.73 -20.85 29.54
N ARG A 640 6.64 -20.02 28.50
CA ARG A 640 5.47 -19.95 27.60
C ARG A 640 5.41 -21.19 26.70
N PRO A 641 4.22 -21.69 26.38
CA PRO A 641 4.07 -22.81 25.48
C PRO A 641 4.68 -22.51 24.10
N SER A 642 5.54 -23.40 23.62
CA SER A 642 6.05 -23.38 22.25
C SER A 642 6.08 -24.78 21.68
N LEU A 643 5.80 -24.88 20.37
CA LEU A 643 5.82 -26.12 19.62
C LEU A 643 6.70 -25.93 18.38
N TYR A 644 7.60 -26.86 18.19
CA TYR A 644 8.46 -26.97 17.01
C TYR A 644 8.04 -28.20 16.22
N VAL A 645 7.73 -28.03 14.96
CA VAL A 645 7.42 -29.15 14.06
C VAL A 645 8.33 -29.08 12.82
N ARG A 646 8.76 -30.23 12.33
CA ARG A 646 9.50 -30.34 11.10
C ARG A 646 9.05 -31.54 10.27
N ARG A 647 9.13 -31.39 8.96
CA ARG A 647 8.82 -32.46 8.01
C ARG A 647 9.69 -32.36 6.77
N GLU A 648 10.17 -33.50 6.30
CA GLU A 648 10.79 -33.62 5.00
C GLU A 648 9.75 -33.81 3.90
N PHE A 649 10.00 -33.21 2.74
CA PHE A 649 9.20 -33.36 1.53
C PHE A 649 10.11 -33.32 0.32
N THR A 650 9.66 -33.88 -0.81
CA THR A 650 10.48 -33.97 -2.02
C THR A 650 9.88 -33.10 -3.12
N VAL A 651 10.75 -32.35 -3.80
CA VAL A 651 10.42 -31.57 -4.97
C VAL A 651 11.25 -32.05 -6.15
N SER A 652 10.62 -32.17 -7.31
CA SER A 652 11.31 -32.37 -8.60
C SER A 652 11.11 -31.11 -9.43
N GLN A 653 12.18 -30.64 -10.09
CA GLN A 653 12.16 -29.41 -10.90
C GLN A 653 11.84 -28.15 -10.06
N ALA A 654 12.58 -27.95 -8.98
CA ALA A 654 12.44 -26.80 -8.08
C ALA A 654 12.60 -25.44 -8.79
N ASP A 655 13.28 -25.42 -9.93
CA ASP A 655 13.46 -24.25 -10.79
C ASP A 655 12.19 -23.82 -11.53
N ARG A 656 11.18 -24.67 -11.63
CA ARG A 656 9.87 -24.35 -12.21
C ARG A 656 8.88 -23.81 -11.20
N ALA A 657 9.14 -24.00 -9.90
CA ALA A 657 8.28 -23.52 -8.86
C ALA A 657 8.17 -21.98 -8.91
N THR A 658 6.97 -21.47 -9.12
CA THR A 658 6.70 -20.02 -9.19
C THR A 658 6.30 -19.48 -7.84
N GLU A 659 5.57 -20.26 -7.02
CA GLU A 659 5.14 -19.87 -5.68
C GLU A 659 5.11 -21.05 -4.72
N LEU A 660 5.45 -20.82 -3.45
CA LEU A 660 5.27 -21.76 -2.35
C LEU A 660 4.40 -21.11 -1.28
N GLY A 661 3.31 -21.76 -0.94
CA GLY A 661 2.35 -21.26 0.03
C GLY A 661 2.09 -22.26 1.16
N LEU A 662 1.94 -21.72 2.36
CA LEU A 662 1.57 -22.47 3.54
C LEU A 662 0.14 -22.14 3.96
N TRP A 663 -0.76 -23.11 3.89
CA TRP A 663 -2.02 -23.03 4.59
C TRP A 663 -1.83 -23.51 6.01
N VAL A 664 -2.16 -22.67 6.99
CA VAL A 664 -1.94 -23.01 8.38
C VAL A 664 -3.03 -22.46 9.28
N ASP A 665 -3.63 -23.32 10.06
CA ASP A 665 -4.37 -22.91 11.25
C ASP A 665 -3.41 -22.91 12.43
N TYR A 666 -3.28 -21.78 13.12
CA TYR A 666 -2.37 -21.58 14.24
C TYR A 666 -3.04 -20.72 15.33
N ALA A 667 -2.67 -20.93 16.60
CA ALA A 667 -3.29 -20.21 17.69
C ALA A 667 -2.85 -18.75 17.77
N ASP A 668 -1.58 -18.47 18.13
CA ASP A 668 -1.15 -17.10 18.42
C ASP A 668 -0.11 -16.56 17.44
N GLY A 669 1.02 -17.26 17.22
CA GLY A 669 2.04 -16.79 16.29
C GLY A 669 2.94 -17.91 15.78
N ILE A 670 3.42 -17.77 14.53
CA ILE A 670 4.31 -18.76 13.89
C ILE A 670 5.51 -18.13 13.23
N ILE A 671 6.62 -18.91 13.20
CA ILE A 671 7.80 -18.66 12.37
C ILE A 671 8.01 -19.88 11.48
N VAL A 672 8.16 -19.67 10.19
CA VAL A 672 8.29 -20.73 9.19
C VAL A 672 9.70 -20.75 8.63
N HIS A 673 10.30 -21.92 8.57
CA HIS A 673 11.64 -22.15 8.07
C HIS A 673 11.60 -23.14 6.88
N LEU A 674 12.32 -22.83 5.82
CA LEU A 674 12.57 -23.72 4.70
C LEU A 674 14.07 -23.98 4.59
N ASN A 675 14.47 -25.23 4.68
CA ASN A 675 15.89 -25.66 4.61
C ASN A 675 16.84 -24.87 5.56
N GLY A 676 16.33 -24.50 6.74
CA GLY A 676 17.09 -23.76 7.75
C GLY A 676 17.06 -22.24 7.60
N GLN A 677 16.34 -21.69 6.64
CA GLN A 677 16.15 -20.26 6.44
C GLN A 677 14.75 -19.84 6.90
N GLU A 678 14.63 -18.76 7.66
CA GLU A 678 13.35 -18.18 7.98
C GLU A 678 12.72 -17.57 6.72
N VAL A 679 11.56 -18.07 6.31
CA VAL A 679 10.85 -17.63 5.09
C VAL A 679 9.57 -16.88 5.39
N ALA A 680 8.99 -17.05 6.57
CA ALA A 680 7.82 -16.26 6.99
C ALA A 680 7.77 -16.14 8.53
N ARG A 681 7.16 -15.04 8.99
CA ARG A 681 6.89 -14.76 10.40
C ARG A 681 5.56 -14.07 10.53
N VAL A 682 4.64 -14.66 11.27
CA VAL A 682 3.26 -14.17 11.41
C VAL A 682 2.92 -14.03 12.88
N ASN A 683 2.51 -12.84 13.29
CA ASN A 683 2.12 -12.49 14.66
C ASN A 683 3.16 -12.85 15.75
N VAL A 684 4.44 -12.85 15.41
CA VAL A 684 5.55 -13.05 16.35
C VAL A 684 6.47 -11.83 16.33
N GLY A 685 6.89 -11.36 17.50
CA GLY A 685 7.83 -10.26 17.65
C GLY A 685 9.21 -10.56 17.01
N ARG A 686 10.13 -9.59 17.03
CA ARG A 686 11.48 -9.73 16.43
C ARG A 686 12.37 -10.78 17.10
N SER A 687 12.01 -11.21 18.30
CA SER A 687 12.74 -12.26 19.01
C SER A 687 12.52 -13.62 18.34
N SER A 688 13.51 -14.50 18.40
CA SER A 688 13.44 -15.89 17.90
C SER A 688 13.75 -16.89 19.03
N GLY A 689 13.38 -18.14 18.83
CA GLY A 689 13.63 -19.22 19.75
C GLY A 689 12.93 -19.03 21.11
N ARG A 690 13.61 -19.36 22.22
CA ARG A 690 13.04 -19.31 23.56
C ARG A 690 12.43 -17.96 23.97
N ASN A 691 12.82 -16.87 23.34
CA ASN A 691 12.32 -15.52 23.62
C ASN A 691 11.25 -15.07 22.59
N ALA A 692 10.87 -15.91 21.65
CA ALA A 692 9.81 -15.60 20.71
C ALA A 692 8.45 -15.64 21.43
N GLN A 693 7.57 -14.73 21.05
CA GLN A 693 6.25 -14.57 21.65
C GLN A 693 5.27 -14.10 20.60
N GLY A 694 4.07 -14.65 20.60
CA GLY A 694 2.95 -14.07 19.89
C GLY A 694 2.69 -12.63 20.33
N VAL A 695 2.46 -11.72 19.38
CA VAL A 695 2.29 -10.29 19.68
C VAL A 695 0.93 -10.01 20.30
N LYS A 696 -0.09 -10.74 19.84
CA LYS A 696 -1.46 -10.67 20.37
C LYS A 696 -2.13 -12.03 20.25
N GLN A 697 -3.16 -12.25 21.06
CA GLN A 697 -4.05 -13.40 20.86
C GLN A 697 -4.74 -13.26 19.51
N ARG A 698 -4.82 -14.36 18.76
CA ARG A 698 -5.56 -14.39 17.51
C ARG A 698 -7.05 -14.53 17.82
N GLU A 699 -7.88 -13.60 17.34
CA GLU A 699 -9.32 -13.58 17.60
C GLU A 699 -10.10 -14.49 16.64
N ASP A 700 -9.52 -14.74 15.43
CA ASP A 700 -10.17 -15.56 14.40
C ASP A 700 -9.65 -17.00 14.44
N SER A 701 -10.56 -17.95 14.58
CA SER A 701 -10.28 -19.38 14.40
C SER A 701 -10.42 -19.75 12.93
N GLY A 702 -9.38 -20.33 12.35
CA GLY A 702 -9.39 -20.84 10.99
C GLY A 702 -8.04 -20.74 10.29
N ALA A 703 -7.92 -21.45 9.21
CA ALA A 703 -6.69 -21.46 8.44
C ALA A 703 -6.49 -20.17 7.66
N VAL A 704 -5.25 -19.75 7.59
CA VAL A 704 -4.80 -18.64 6.76
C VAL A 704 -3.74 -19.11 5.79
N TYR A 705 -3.65 -18.44 4.67
CA TYR A 705 -2.56 -18.60 3.72
C TYR A 705 -1.39 -17.72 4.12
N VAL A 706 -0.21 -18.31 4.19
CA VAL A 706 1.04 -17.62 4.46
C VAL A 706 1.94 -17.80 3.24
N PRO A 707 2.16 -16.74 2.44
CA PRO A 707 3.10 -16.80 1.32
C PRO A 707 4.52 -16.97 1.87
N LEU A 708 5.28 -17.91 1.32
CA LEU A 708 6.65 -18.17 1.74
C LEU A 708 7.69 -17.40 0.90
N GLY A 709 7.25 -16.56 -0.03
CA GLY A 709 8.07 -15.67 -0.84
C GLY A 709 8.67 -16.33 -2.08
N SER A 710 9.55 -15.59 -2.78
CA SER A 710 10.23 -16.11 -3.99
C SER A 710 11.12 -17.30 -3.66
N ILE A 711 10.75 -18.44 -4.19
CA ILE A 711 11.19 -19.79 -3.79
C ILE A 711 12.54 -20.15 -4.37
N ALA A 712 12.89 -19.61 -5.53
CA ALA A 712 14.01 -20.07 -6.39
C ALA A 712 15.36 -20.22 -5.67
N ARG A 713 15.57 -19.57 -4.52
CA ARG A 713 16.85 -19.66 -3.78
C ARG A 713 16.83 -20.55 -2.55
N PHE A 714 15.67 -21.05 -2.14
CA PHE A 714 15.52 -21.83 -0.90
C PHE A 714 15.08 -23.28 -1.14
N LEU A 715 14.38 -23.55 -2.26
CA LEU A 715 13.96 -24.86 -2.67
C LEU A 715 15.08 -25.55 -3.47
N VAL A 716 15.27 -26.83 -3.25
CA VAL A 716 16.24 -27.61 -4.01
C VAL A 716 15.57 -28.87 -4.59
N ASP A 717 16.06 -29.33 -5.70
CA ASP A 717 15.67 -30.66 -6.23
C ASP A 717 16.00 -31.74 -5.22
N GLY A 718 15.06 -32.65 -4.98
CA GLY A 718 15.20 -33.69 -3.97
C GLY A 718 14.57 -33.32 -2.64
N VAL A 719 15.26 -33.66 -1.55
CA VAL A 719 14.69 -33.53 -0.17
C VAL A 719 14.84 -32.12 0.35
N ASN A 720 13.71 -31.55 0.75
CA ASN A 720 13.58 -30.27 1.43
C ASN A 720 12.98 -30.47 2.83
N VAL A 721 13.18 -29.50 3.73
CA VAL A 721 12.64 -29.52 5.08
C VAL A 721 11.81 -28.28 5.34
N LEU A 722 10.56 -28.46 5.71
CA LEU A 722 9.71 -27.41 6.29
C LEU A 722 9.76 -27.53 7.82
N GLY A 723 10.14 -26.45 8.49
CA GLY A 723 10.13 -26.31 9.93
C GLY A 723 9.15 -25.18 10.36
N ILE A 724 8.37 -25.39 11.40
CA ILE A 724 7.47 -24.35 11.92
C ILE A 724 7.66 -24.26 13.42
N GLU A 725 7.87 -23.03 13.92
CA GLU A 725 7.79 -22.69 15.33
C GLU A 725 6.42 -22.07 15.60
N CYS A 726 5.71 -22.53 16.61
CA CYS A 726 4.46 -21.94 17.07
C CYS A 726 4.63 -21.44 18.50
N HIS A 727 4.27 -20.19 18.77
CA HIS A 727 4.52 -19.49 20.03
C HIS A 727 3.23 -18.89 20.59
N ALA A 728 2.95 -19.18 21.85
CA ALA A 728 1.82 -18.61 22.56
C ALA A 728 2.00 -17.11 22.85
N HIS A 729 0.90 -16.37 22.88
CA HIS A 729 0.85 -14.96 23.27
C HIS A 729 1.11 -14.76 24.76
N SER A 730 0.60 -15.63 25.61
CA SER A 730 0.71 -15.53 27.07
C SER A 730 1.07 -16.86 27.72
N GLU A 731 1.59 -16.82 28.94
CA GLU A 731 1.93 -18.03 29.75
C GLU A 731 0.74 -18.89 30.10
N GLY A 732 -0.47 -18.34 30.06
CA GLY A 732 -1.72 -19.03 30.38
C GLY A 732 -2.56 -19.39 29.14
N SER A 733 -2.04 -19.23 27.92
CA SER A 733 -2.77 -19.57 26.70
C SER A 733 -3.06 -21.07 26.69
N ILE A 734 -4.36 -21.42 26.70
CA ILE A 734 -4.86 -22.79 26.66
C ILE A 734 -5.24 -23.22 25.23
N ASP A 735 -5.38 -22.26 24.32
CA ASP A 735 -5.78 -22.49 22.92
C ASP A 735 -4.54 -22.47 22.04
N PHE A 736 -3.77 -23.54 22.10
CA PHE A 736 -2.58 -23.72 21.29
C PHE A 736 -2.86 -24.75 20.19
N GLY A 737 -2.85 -24.32 18.95
CA GLY A 737 -3.14 -25.17 17.81
C GLY A 737 -2.23 -24.91 16.64
N LEU A 738 -1.94 -25.93 15.84
CA LEU A 738 -1.19 -25.86 14.60
C LEU A 738 -1.63 -26.93 13.62
N ASN A 739 -2.06 -26.56 12.42
CA ASN A 739 -2.43 -27.51 11.37
C ASN A 739 -1.92 -27.00 9.99
N PRO A 740 -0.71 -27.38 9.59
CA PRO A 740 -0.10 -26.88 8.37
C PRO A 740 -0.33 -27.78 7.16
N ALA A 741 -0.44 -27.16 5.97
CA ALA A 741 -0.40 -27.81 4.67
C ALA A 741 0.45 -26.95 3.69
N LEU A 742 1.31 -27.58 2.91
CA LEU A 742 2.24 -26.92 1.99
C LEU A 742 1.87 -27.18 0.53
N TRP A 743 1.89 -26.14 -0.28
CA TRP A 743 1.50 -26.13 -1.69
C TRP A 743 2.55 -25.45 -2.53
N MET A 744 2.67 -25.88 -3.76
CA MET A 744 3.56 -25.30 -4.75
C MET A 744 2.80 -25.06 -6.06
N GLU A 745 2.96 -23.89 -6.65
CA GLU A 745 2.56 -23.58 -8.02
C GLU A 745 3.73 -23.84 -8.97
N ASP A 746 3.47 -24.57 -10.06
CA ASP A 746 4.46 -24.89 -11.08
C ASP A 746 4.66 -23.74 -12.08
#